data_2f1ae2a10bd5409a064a86b36ad87600
#
_entry.id   2f1ae2a10bd5409a064a86b36ad87600
#
_cell.length_a   1.000
_cell.length_b   1.000
_cell.length_c   1.000
_cell.angle_alpha   90.00
_cell.angle_beta   90.00
_cell.angle_gamma   90.00
#
_symmetry.space_group_name_H-M   'P 1'
#
loop_
_entity.id
_entity.type
_entity.pdbx_description
1 polymer ?
#
loop_
_entity_poly.entity_id
_entity_poly.type
_entity_poly.pdbx_seq_one_letter_code
_entity_poly.pdbx_strand_id
1 'polypeptide(L)'
;MKKYIIAVLLCITSGVYGQQIVLENKLVQRTLSFDGKVWRTIKFFNKIDNHLLVLKSDEFAILPMGEEKLYSISDFTVIDQPQRGTTGDTSYIFIRYKPRPETRVSEALPQLISIKYYIVKDEAFTRKNISLVYDKPATVDRLEVERFIVNKAATGGGRGEPVFVNKQWFFGLEYPAAYSRHTDGNTPKSFGRSYDSVGNYSFISLEGRDIEPHPAKGMIRLMHFPGYAIASAENKFQLTSKISIAGSSIKGQSIEVAFMNYLSTVWKSSRSFLHYNNWFEPKAKDLSGEGLIDIWRLFKKAISPYGIKMDAMVVDAGWQDRKSIWEPSPKYFPNGYKDVKALSQKLKNEGVGFGLWLTLNGYSNDIDWGVERGYKEAQRNKYFSQYGRNYSLSATQYKNEVLKKIPFIAKETGAIYYKHDFNVLSDSGEGNNHPATDRHGHEASMDAAIEILLATKKLNPDIYQNLTNWVWFSPWWLNYADYLWMLAGDDGTNGNWPEISTRAMASTDRDTYIWRMWGNPNDRPLVPISRLMTHGIIKTSNGRMESKEDNLQDWYDYVLMHYGRGTLLKEWYISPEVLKPDHWKALCTVHNWATAHQGALNSTVFIGGRPDEGNAYGYIGWDGDKAVLVARNTQANPQKLIIPFNPSTGFNQSLNKSYFAKVVYPYQDIYPTTFISGKTIEIILPGYATMAFELQKGVASKSKLQPEKMQFTTNKNGDHPYTSVVIPTNVKGRYDLLVIGYPSVPRIIINGDSATSYRKSKAAINKFANYAKAGMPSGKAKAWNMIAIDLSKYAGKTIKIEYGNAQGFECYLLAEQTVNAPLAIQANNLLWPITNDTRRQTIKLY
;
A
#
# COMPACT_ATOMS: atom_id res chain seq x y z
N MET A 1 30.04 -1.69 81.36
CA MET A 1 29.67 -2.01 79.96
C MET A 1 28.50 -1.13 79.63
N LYS A 2 28.80 0.00 78.97
CA LYS A 2 27.72 0.99 78.51
C LYS A 2 27.25 0.56 77.14
N LYS A 3 25.96 0.25 77.02
CA LYS A 3 25.28 0.03 75.73
C LYS A 3 24.90 1.37 75.14
N TYR A 4 25.43 1.73 73.95
CA TYR A 4 24.99 2.89 73.15
C TYR A 4 23.84 2.42 72.26
N ILE A 5 22.68 3.02 72.45
CA ILE A 5 21.54 2.92 71.53
C ILE A 5 21.70 4.01 70.50
N ILE A 6 21.98 3.62 69.24
CA ILE A 6 21.97 4.52 68.09
C ILE A 6 20.54 4.57 67.55
N ALA A 7 19.87 5.68 67.77
CA ALA A 7 18.58 5.97 67.14
C ALA A 7 18.83 6.42 65.71
N VAL A 8 18.50 5.60 64.70
CA VAL A 8 18.50 5.97 63.30
C VAL A 8 17.21 6.77 63.04
N LEU A 9 17.34 8.06 62.88
CA LEU A 9 16.27 8.89 62.36
C LEU A 9 16.05 8.59 60.87
N LEU A 10 15.00 7.83 60.55
CA LEU A 10 14.53 7.69 59.18
C LEU A 10 13.80 8.99 58.80
N CYS A 11 14.47 9.88 58.10
CA CYS A 11 13.81 10.93 57.37
C CYS A 11 12.97 10.33 56.23
N ILE A 12 11.71 10.10 56.53
CA ILE A 12 10.73 9.78 55.48
C ILE A 12 10.47 11.12 54.76
N THR A 13 11.17 11.31 53.61
CA THR A 13 10.77 12.31 52.66
C THR A 13 9.47 11.79 52.03
N SER A 14 8.33 12.29 52.56
CA SER A 14 7.05 12.11 51.92
C SER A 14 7.06 12.90 50.61
N GLY A 15 7.55 12.25 49.54
CA GLY A 15 7.23 12.69 48.22
C GLY A 15 5.72 12.69 48.08
N VAL A 16 5.15 13.82 47.80
CA VAL A 16 3.73 13.93 47.41
C VAL A 16 3.52 13.12 46.14
N TYR A 17 3.26 11.83 46.30
CA TYR A 17 2.78 11.01 45.19
C TYR A 17 1.36 11.51 44.89
N GLY A 18 1.19 12.28 43.81
CA GLY A 18 -0.13 12.63 43.29
C GLY A 18 -0.96 11.35 43.09
N GLN A 19 -2.24 11.43 43.33
CA GLN A 19 -3.18 10.33 43.09
C GLN A 19 -3.02 9.80 41.65
N GLN A 20 -2.88 8.47 41.48
CA GLN A 20 -2.74 7.87 40.15
C GLN A 20 -3.95 7.01 39.82
N ILE A 21 -4.27 6.96 38.52
CA ILE A 21 -5.29 6.12 37.93
C ILE A 21 -4.72 5.39 36.74
N VAL A 22 -5.02 4.10 36.62
CA VAL A 22 -4.46 3.22 35.61
C VAL A 22 -5.55 2.63 34.74
N LEU A 23 -5.34 2.74 33.41
CA LEU A 23 -6.08 2.01 32.39
C LEU A 23 -5.16 0.95 31.80
N GLU A 24 -5.52 -0.31 31.93
CA GLU A 24 -4.64 -1.41 31.53
C GLU A 24 -5.39 -2.68 31.14
N ASN A 25 -4.68 -3.51 30.37
CA ASN A 25 -5.00 -4.92 30.16
C ASN A 25 -3.74 -5.76 30.41
N LYS A 26 -3.69 -7.01 29.94
CA LYS A 26 -2.52 -7.88 30.08
C LYS A 26 -1.30 -7.45 29.25
N LEU A 27 -1.47 -6.59 28.23
CA LEU A 27 -0.44 -6.22 27.28
C LEU A 27 0.15 -4.84 27.54
N VAL A 28 -0.70 -3.85 27.71
CA VAL A 28 -0.28 -2.44 27.83
C VAL A 28 -1.04 -1.70 28.93
N GLN A 29 -0.44 -0.58 29.35
CA GLN A 29 -0.92 0.28 30.42
C GLN A 29 -0.74 1.74 30.04
N ARG A 30 -1.78 2.58 30.31
CA ARG A 30 -1.72 4.05 30.35
C ARG A 30 -1.94 4.49 31.79
N THR A 31 -1.04 5.31 32.33
CA THR A 31 -1.16 5.84 33.70
C THR A 31 -1.35 7.34 33.67
N LEU A 32 -2.38 7.81 34.37
CA LEU A 32 -2.63 9.21 34.62
C LEU A 32 -2.29 9.55 36.07
N SER A 33 -1.82 10.77 36.32
CA SER A 33 -1.55 11.33 37.63
C SER A 33 -2.31 12.63 37.84
N PHE A 34 -2.83 12.86 39.03
CA PHE A 34 -3.52 14.06 39.43
C PHE A 34 -2.55 15.04 40.08
N ASP A 35 -2.51 16.28 39.61
CA ASP A 35 -1.63 17.33 40.13
C ASP A 35 -2.32 18.27 41.12
N GLY A 36 -3.49 17.90 41.63
CA GLY A 36 -4.36 18.71 42.50
C GLY A 36 -5.43 19.51 41.75
N LYS A 37 -5.34 19.60 40.42
CA LYS A 37 -6.26 20.34 39.56
C LYS A 37 -6.76 19.56 38.36
N VAL A 38 -5.87 18.81 37.71
CA VAL A 38 -6.16 18.06 36.49
C VAL A 38 -5.45 16.70 36.46
N TRP A 39 -5.99 15.78 35.69
CA TRP A 39 -5.38 14.48 35.41
C TRP A 39 -4.55 14.56 34.14
N ARG A 40 -3.30 14.04 34.18
CA ARG A 40 -2.40 14.01 33.04
C ARG A 40 -1.84 12.62 32.83
N THR A 41 -1.76 12.18 31.60
CA THR A 41 -0.99 10.98 31.26
C THR A 41 0.50 11.22 31.53
N ILE A 42 1.11 10.35 32.32
CA ILE A 42 2.52 10.43 32.70
C ILE A 42 3.36 9.34 32.08
N LYS A 43 2.77 8.20 31.74
CA LYS A 43 3.49 7.09 31.12
C LYS A 43 2.60 6.12 30.37
N PHE A 44 3.20 5.48 29.38
CA PHE A 44 2.73 4.24 28.78
C PHE A 44 3.69 3.12 29.12
N PHE A 45 3.18 1.92 29.34
CA PHE A 45 3.99 0.76 29.69
C PHE A 45 3.55 -0.47 28.90
N ASN A 46 4.49 -1.08 28.18
CA ASN A 46 4.31 -2.37 27.53
C ASN A 46 4.74 -3.46 28.52
N LYS A 47 3.79 -4.26 28.97
CA LYS A 47 4.00 -5.29 30.00
C LYS A 47 4.73 -6.53 29.49
N ILE A 48 4.69 -6.76 28.18
CA ILE A 48 5.28 -7.95 27.55
C ILE A 48 6.79 -7.78 27.37
N ASP A 49 7.21 -6.61 26.89
CA ASP A 49 8.61 -6.31 26.60
C ASP A 49 9.27 -5.45 27.68
N ASN A 50 8.50 -5.10 28.71
CA ASN A 50 8.96 -4.23 29.80
C ASN A 50 9.43 -2.85 29.29
N HIS A 51 8.78 -2.31 28.25
CA HIS A 51 9.13 -1.01 27.69
C HIS A 51 8.30 0.12 28.31
N LEU A 52 8.99 1.05 28.93
CA LEU A 52 8.41 2.22 29.57
C LEU A 52 8.64 3.47 28.70
N LEU A 53 7.55 4.19 28.39
CA LEU A 53 7.59 5.52 27.81
C LEU A 53 7.05 6.53 28.83
N VAL A 54 7.94 7.31 29.42
CA VAL A 54 7.61 8.44 30.29
C VAL A 54 7.40 9.68 29.43
N LEU A 55 6.39 10.46 29.74
CA LEU A 55 6.04 11.66 28.99
C LEU A 55 5.50 12.77 29.90
N LYS A 56 5.50 14.00 29.36
CA LYS A 56 4.85 15.15 29.96
C LYS A 56 3.70 15.56 29.06
N SER A 57 2.46 15.33 29.53
CA SER A 57 1.26 15.54 28.72
C SER A 57 0.54 16.82 29.08
N ASP A 58 0.10 17.55 28.03
CA ASP A 58 -0.93 18.57 28.13
C ASP A 58 -2.32 18.03 27.81
N GLU A 59 -2.45 16.69 27.66
CA GLU A 59 -3.63 15.91 27.28
C GLU A 59 -4.22 16.35 25.94
N PHE A 60 -4.64 17.58 25.81
CA PHE A 60 -5.22 18.15 24.60
C PHE A 60 -4.89 19.64 24.50
N ALA A 61 -5.18 20.23 23.34
CA ALA A 61 -5.26 21.67 23.19
C ALA A 61 -6.35 22.07 22.20
N ILE A 62 -6.98 23.21 22.47
CA ILE A 62 -8.06 23.79 21.66
C ILE A 62 -7.62 25.18 21.20
N LEU A 63 -7.70 25.42 19.90
CA LEU A 63 -7.58 26.75 19.33
C LEU A 63 -8.97 27.17 18.81
N PRO A 64 -9.67 28.10 19.48
CA PRO A 64 -10.88 28.68 18.92
C PRO A 64 -10.59 29.49 17.66
N MET A 65 -11.55 29.56 16.75
CA MET A 65 -11.41 30.33 15.51
C MET A 65 -11.26 31.82 15.83
N GLY A 66 -10.27 32.43 15.21
CA GLY A 66 -9.98 33.86 15.37
C GLY A 66 -9.17 34.22 16.62
N GLU A 67 -8.83 33.25 17.47
CA GLU A 67 -7.93 33.42 18.58
C GLU A 67 -6.49 32.98 18.27
N GLU A 68 -5.52 33.62 18.92
CA GLU A 68 -4.11 33.23 18.85
C GLU A 68 -3.72 32.31 20.03
N LYS A 69 -4.48 32.33 21.10
CA LYS A 69 -4.21 31.56 22.31
C LYS A 69 -4.67 30.12 22.14
N LEU A 70 -3.74 29.20 22.38
CA LEU A 70 -3.99 27.76 22.46
C LEU A 70 -4.30 27.39 23.92
N TYR A 71 -5.48 26.84 24.15
CA TYR A 71 -5.92 26.41 25.48
C TYR A 71 -5.66 24.93 25.69
N SER A 72 -4.92 24.58 26.72
CA SER A 72 -4.58 23.19 27.08
C SER A 72 -5.29 22.73 28.34
N ILE A 73 -5.08 21.50 28.77
CA ILE A 73 -5.64 20.97 30.02
C ILE A 73 -5.36 21.89 31.21
N SER A 74 -4.29 22.69 31.19
CA SER A 74 -3.92 23.65 32.26
C SER A 74 -4.90 24.79 32.43
N ASP A 75 -5.70 25.11 31.41
CA ASP A 75 -6.73 26.16 31.47
C ASP A 75 -8.07 25.65 32.05
N PHE A 76 -8.12 24.37 32.42
CA PHE A 76 -9.32 23.71 32.92
C PHE A 76 -9.10 23.12 34.30
N THR A 77 -10.17 22.73 34.96
CA THR A 77 -10.17 22.01 36.25
C THR A 77 -11.13 20.85 36.20
N VAL A 78 -10.81 19.77 36.89
CA VAL A 78 -11.68 18.60 36.97
C VAL A 78 -12.98 18.95 37.74
N ILE A 79 -14.11 18.39 37.30
CA ILE A 79 -15.42 18.63 37.93
C ILE A 79 -15.66 17.62 39.05
N ASP A 80 -15.32 16.37 38.79
CA ASP A 80 -15.64 15.23 39.68
C ASP A 80 -14.53 14.16 39.58
N GLN A 81 -14.65 13.14 40.43
CA GLN A 81 -13.72 12.01 40.42
C GLN A 81 -13.85 11.24 39.11
N PRO A 82 -12.74 10.72 38.55
CA PRO A 82 -12.74 9.91 37.35
C PRO A 82 -13.66 8.70 37.50
N GLN A 83 -14.55 8.52 36.53
CA GLN A 83 -15.44 7.35 36.47
C GLN A 83 -14.68 6.22 35.77
N ARG A 84 -14.82 4.99 36.29
CA ARG A 84 -14.26 3.79 35.69
C ARG A 84 -15.39 2.81 35.39
N GLY A 85 -15.21 2.05 34.30
CA GLY A 85 -16.18 1.03 33.97
C GLY A 85 -15.63 0.05 32.94
N THR A 86 -16.40 -1.00 32.71
CA THR A 86 -16.17 -1.99 31.66
C THR A 86 -17.47 -2.23 30.93
N THR A 87 -17.42 -2.25 29.60
CA THR A 87 -18.56 -2.58 28.74
C THR A 87 -18.09 -3.64 27.74
N GLY A 88 -18.59 -4.86 27.86
CA GLY A 88 -18.06 -6.02 27.14
C GLY A 88 -16.57 -6.20 27.44
N ASP A 89 -15.74 -6.30 26.41
CA ASP A 89 -14.28 -6.45 26.53
C ASP A 89 -13.53 -5.10 26.65
N THR A 90 -14.26 -3.97 26.74
CA THR A 90 -13.68 -2.63 26.77
C THR A 90 -13.71 -2.03 28.17
N SER A 91 -12.55 -1.78 28.76
CA SER A 91 -12.39 -1.01 29.98
C SER A 91 -12.15 0.47 29.66
N TYR A 92 -12.69 1.37 30.48
CA TYR A 92 -12.56 2.79 30.25
C TYR A 92 -12.35 3.62 31.53
N ILE A 93 -11.78 4.82 31.34
CA ILE A 93 -11.74 5.92 32.31
C ILE A 93 -12.41 7.12 31.63
N PHE A 94 -13.32 7.76 32.33
CA PHE A 94 -14.05 8.93 31.86
C PHE A 94 -13.84 10.10 32.86
N ILE A 95 -13.40 11.25 32.36
CA ILE A 95 -13.07 12.44 33.20
C ILE A 95 -13.72 13.69 32.60
N ARG A 96 -14.30 14.53 33.45
CA ARG A 96 -14.97 15.78 33.06
C ARG A 96 -14.22 17.00 33.59
N TYR A 97 -14.16 18.02 32.75
CA TYR A 97 -13.48 19.28 33.04
C TYR A 97 -14.37 20.47 32.70
N LYS A 98 -14.13 21.59 33.39
CA LYS A 98 -14.69 22.90 33.07
C LYS A 98 -13.57 23.95 33.01
N PRO A 99 -13.77 25.08 32.30
CA PRO A 99 -12.83 26.18 32.31
C PRO A 99 -12.56 26.67 33.71
N ARG A 100 -11.33 27.06 34.00
CA ARG A 100 -11.02 27.79 35.26
C ARG A 100 -11.64 29.18 35.24
N PRO A 101 -12.04 29.74 36.39
CA PRO A 101 -12.62 31.09 36.46
C PRO A 101 -11.72 32.16 35.82
N GLU A 102 -10.43 32.08 36.03
CA GLU A 102 -9.44 33.01 35.51
C GLU A 102 -9.21 32.87 33.96
N THR A 103 -9.57 31.74 33.37
CA THR A 103 -9.49 31.52 31.92
C THR A 103 -10.79 31.76 31.19
N ARG A 104 -11.88 32.01 31.92
CA ARG A 104 -13.24 32.22 31.38
C ARG A 104 -13.42 33.56 30.64
N VAL A 105 -12.34 34.23 30.29
CA VAL A 105 -12.37 35.49 29.53
C VAL A 105 -12.81 35.25 28.07
N SER A 106 -12.68 34.03 27.52
CA SER A 106 -13.13 33.72 26.18
C SER A 106 -14.47 32.97 26.19
N GLU A 107 -15.49 33.57 25.60
CA GLU A 107 -16.79 32.90 25.32
C GLU A 107 -16.68 31.75 24.35
N ALA A 108 -15.54 31.62 23.66
CA ALA A 108 -15.26 30.56 22.67
C ALA A 108 -14.83 29.25 23.34
N LEU A 109 -14.66 29.19 24.67
CA LEU A 109 -14.29 27.95 25.37
C LEU A 109 -15.51 27.06 25.64
N PRO A 110 -15.37 25.72 25.56
CA PRO A 110 -16.43 24.79 25.93
C PRO A 110 -16.75 24.90 27.43
N GLN A 111 -18.02 24.84 27.79
CA GLN A 111 -18.47 24.81 29.19
C GLN A 111 -18.17 23.46 29.85
N LEU A 112 -18.13 22.42 29.06
CA LEU A 112 -17.82 21.06 29.51
C LEU A 112 -16.91 20.37 28.51
N ILE A 113 -15.83 19.75 29.01
CA ILE A 113 -14.97 18.84 28.27
C ILE A 113 -15.08 17.47 28.93
N SER A 114 -15.33 16.46 28.13
CA SER A 114 -15.33 15.07 28.58
C SER A 114 -14.25 14.31 27.82
N ILE A 115 -13.37 13.63 28.55
CA ILE A 115 -12.31 12.79 27.97
C ILE A 115 -12.60 11.34 28.33
N LYS A 116 -12.69 10.48 27.33
CA LYS A 116 -12.80 9.04 27.51
C LYS A 116 -11.52 8.36 27.02
N TYR A 117 -10.84 7.68 27.94
CA TYR A 117 -9.74 6.77 27.65
C TYR A 117 -10.28 5.35 27.72
N TYR A 118 -9.92 4.49 26.75
CA TYR A 118 -10.41 3.12 26.75
C TYR A 118 -9.42 2.14 26.11
N ILE A 119 -9.56 0.87 26.49
CA ILE A 119 -8.73 -0.23 26.04
C ILE A 119 -9.59 -1.50 25.91
N VAL A 120 -9.36 -2.26 24.85
CA VAL A 120 -9.97 -3.58 24.67
C VAL A 120 -9.07 -4.67 25.24
N LYS A 121 -9.64 -5.73 25.77
CA LYS A 121 -8.99 -6.77 26.57
C LYS A 121 -7.69 -7.32 25.98
N ASP A 122 -7.65 -7.61 24.68
CA ASP A 122 -6.53 -8.29 24.02
C ASP A 122 -5.78 -7.39 23.01
N GLU A 123 -5.99 -6.07 23.06
CA GLU A 123 -5.34 -5.11 22.17
C GLU A 123 -4.08 -4.49 22.81
N ALA A 124 -3.00 -4.35 22.04
CA ALA A 124 -1.74 -3.74 22.49
C ALA A 124 -1.73 -2.22 22.29
N PHE A 125 -2.90 -1.56 22.39
CA PHE A 125 -3.05 -0.12 22.22
C PHE A 125 -4.24 0.43 23.02
N THR A 126 -4.13 1.70 23.39
CA THR A 126 -5.19 2.46 24.05
C THR A 126 -5.76 3.50 23.11
N ARG A 127 -7.01 3.85 23.30
CA ARG A 127 -7.68 4.92 22.56
C ARG A 127 -8.12 6.05 23.47
N LYS A 128 -8.30 7.23 22.89
CA LYS A 128 -8.84 8.41 23.56
C LYS A 128 -9.70 9.21 22.61
N ASN A 129 -10.81 9.75 23.10
CA ASN A 129 -11.59 10.76 22.41
C ASN A 129 -12.05 11.85 23.39
N ILE A 130 -12.37 13.01 22.83
CA ILE A 130 -12.75 14.23 23.58
C ILE A 130 -14.10 14.70 23.07
N SER A 131 -14.98 15.04 23.96
CA SER A 131 -16.23 15.74 23.65
C SER A 131 -16.21 17.14 24.27
N LEU A 132 -16.53 18.14 23.47
CA LEU A 132 -16.61 19.54 23.82
C LEU A 132 -18.08 19.97 23.75
N VAL A 133 -18.61 20.60 24.81
CA VAL A 133 -19.98 21.09 24.85
C VAL A 133 -19.98 22.60 25.10
N TYR A 134 -20.74 23.32 24.27
CA TYR A 134 -20.86 24.77 24.29
C TYR A 134 -22.31 25.18 24.51
N ASP A 135 -22.51 26.28 25.18
CA ASP A 135 -23.84 26.89 25.40
C ASP A 135 -24.30 27.75 24.20
N LYS A 136 -23.40 28.12 23.32
CA LYS A 136 -23.62 28.94 22.13
C LYS A 136 -22.94 28.28 20.92
N PRO A 137 -23.34 28.64 19.68
CA PRO A 137 -22.58 28.23 18.48
C PRO A 137 -21.10 28.56 18.66
N ALA A 138 -20.25 27.58 18.39
CA ALA A 138 -18.80 27.71 18.51
C ALA A 138 -18.08 27.17 17.30
N THR A 139 -16.91 27.74 17.01
CA THR A 139 -16.05 27.31 15.92
C THR A 139 -14.66 27.01 16.47
N VAL A 140 -14.20 25.80 16.26
CA VAL A 140 -12.86 25.34 16.66
C VAL A 140 -11.97 25.31 15.44
N ASP A 141 -10.93 26.12 15.44
CA ASP A 141 -9.96 26.13 14.36
C ASP A 141 -9.12 24.85 14.36
N ARG A 142 -8.60 24.45 15.53
CA ARG A 142 -7.76 23.28 15.68
C ARG A 142 -8.05 22.58 17.00
N LEU A 143 -8.17 21.26 16.95
CA LEU A 143 -8.24 20.41 18.12
C LEU A 143 -7.06 19.44 18.11
N GLU A 144 -6.14 19.62 19.05
CA GLU A 144 -5.07 18.67 19.33
C GLU A 144 -5.59 17.64 20.31
N VAL A 145 -5.83 16.43 19.86
CA VAL A 145 -6.41 15.35 20.67
C VAL A 145 -5.38 14.72 21.60
N GLU A 146 -4.12 14.66 21.15
CA GLU A 146 -2.96 14.34 21.98
C GLU A 146 -1.91 15.44 21.83
N ARG A 147 -1.38 15.87 22.98
CA ARG A 147 -0.28 16.83 23.07
C ARG A 147 0.61 16.45 24.22
N PHE A 148 1.85 16.05 23.92
CA PHE A 148 2.79 15.61 24.95
C PHE A 148 4.25 15.70 24.49
N ILE A 149 5.15 15.72 25.45
CA ILE A 149 6.61 15.75 25.24
C ILE A 149 7.20 14.42 25.67
N VAL A 150 8.08 13.87 24.83
CA VAL A 150 8.88 12.67 25.12
C VAL A 150 10.37 12.96 24.98
N ASN A 151 11.19 12.30 25.79
CA ASN A 151 12.65 12.35 25.67
C ASN A 151 13.15 11.12 24.90
N LYS A 152 12.58 10.88 23.73
CA LYS A 152 12.94 9.76 22.84
C LYS A 152 12.78 10.22 21.40
N ALA A 153 13.60 9.66 20.51
CA ALA A 153 13.53 9.96 19.10
C ALA A 153 12.17 9.59 18.50
N ALA A 154 11.62 10.47 17.70
CA ALA A 154 10.38 10.27 16.96
C ALA A 154 10.62 10.33 15.44
N THR A 155 9.82 9.58 14.69
CA THR A 155 9.86 9.51 13.22
C THR A 155 8.44 9.40 12.66
N GLY A 156 8.29 9.57 11.35
CA GLY A 156 6.97 9.56 10.70
C GLY A 156 6.23 10.88 10.94
N GLY A 157 4.93 10.80 10.96
CA GLY A 157 4.05 11.95 11.04
C GLY A 157 3.80 12.59 9.69
N GLY A 158 2.88 13.51 9.67
CA GLY A 158 2.34 14.13 8.48
C GLY A 158 0.81 14.03 8.46
N ARG A 159 0.23 14.26 7.30
CA ARG A 159 -1.21 14.16 7.13
C ARG A 159 -1.64 12.69 6.96
N GLY A 160 -2.55 12.25 7.84
CA GLY A 160 -3.05 10.88 7.85
C GLY A 160 -2.01 9.81 8.18
N GLU A 161 -0.87 10.19 8.76
CA GLU A 161 0.19 9.26 9.10
C GLU A 161 0.41 9.18 10.63
N PRO A 162 0.84 8.03 11.17
CA PRO A 162 1.22 7.90 12.57
C PRO A 162 2.60 8.49 12.83
N VAL A 163 2.84 8.87 14.09
CA VAL A 163 4.18 9.13 14.63
C VAL A 163 4.67 7.88 15.34
N PHE A 164 5.93 7.50 15.09
CA PHE A 164 6.60 6.39 15.73
C PHE A 164 7.63 6.90 16.73
N VAL A 165 7.65 6.36 17.94
CA VAL A 165 8.55 6.78 19.02
C VAL A 165 9.44 5.61 19.43
N ASN A 166 10.77 5.83 19.40
CA ASN A 166 11.79 4.89 19.85
C ASN A 166 11.69 3.47 19.25
N LYS A 167 11.10 3.35 18.06
CA LYS A 167 10.81 2.05 17.40
C LYS A 167 9.97 1.08 18.24
N GLN A 168 9.26 1.57 19.26
CA GLN A 168 8.50 0.77 20.20
C GLN A 168 7.05 1.19 20.33
N TRP A 169 6.75 2.45 20.03
CA TRP A 169 5.42 3.04 20.18
C TRP A 169 4.97 3.71 18.89
N PHE A 170 3.68 3.67 18.61
CA PHE A 170 3.04 4.44 17.56
C PHE A 170 1.86 5.22 18.09
N PHE A 171 1.66 6.43 17.54
CA PHE A 171 0.60 7.35 17.89
C PHE A 171 -0.05 7.91 16.64
N GLY A 172 -1.36 8.09 16.65
CA GLY A 172 -2.09 8.65 15.50
C GLY A 172 -3.54 8.96 15.84
N LEU A 173 -4.24 9.58 14.89
CA LEU A 173 -5.71 9.65 14.90
C LEU A 173 -6.25 8.66 13.86
N GLU A 174 -7.28 7.90 14.21
CA GLU A 174 -7.99 6.96 13.32
C GLU A 174 -8.79 7.73 12.25
N TYR A 175 -8.10 8.60 11.51
CA TYR A 175 -8.72 9.53 10.57
C TYR A 175 -7.77 9.90 9.41
N PRO A 176 -8.20 9.77 8.13
CA PRO A 176 -7.34 10.03 6.98
C PRO A 176 -6.84 11.47 6.86
N ALA A 177 -7.64 12.47 7.29
CA ALA A 177 -7.26 13.88 7.24
C ALA A 177 -6.57 14.37 8.52
N ALA A 178 -6.28 13.49 9.47
CA ALA A 178 -5.53 13.83 10.68
C ALA A 178 -4.17 14.41 10.35
N TYR A 179 -3.66 15.24 11.24
CA TYR A 179 -2.33 15.81 11.11
C TYR A 179 -1.50 15.49 12.35
N SER A 180 -0.46 14.69 12.15
CA SER A 180 0.44 14.26 13.23
C SER A 180 1.79 14.91 13.08
N ARG A 181 2.32 15.53 14.15
CA ARG A 181 3.64 16.19 14.14
C ARG A 181 4.50 15.78 15.32
N HIS A 182 5.80 15.80 15.10
CA HIS A 182 6.81 15.76 16.14
C HIS A 182 7.89 16.81 15.86
N THR A 183 8.66 17.20 16.89
CA THR A 183 9.68 18.24 16.80
C THR A 183 11.13 17.72 16.89
N ASP A 184 11.33 16.43 16.67
CA ASP A 184 12.66 15.87 16.55
C ASP A 184 13.17 16.04 15.13
N GLY A 185 13.97 17.07 14.93
CA GLY A 185 14.94 17.30 13.87
C GLY A 185 14.48 17.33 12.42
N ASN A 186 13.94 16.30 11.89
CA ASN A 186 13.54 16.19 10.49
C ASN A 186 12.10 15.76 10.40
N THR A 187 11.17 16.66 10.77
CA THR A 187 9.79 16.47 10.32
C THR A 187 9.85 16.46 8.79
N PRO A 188 9.41 15.39 8.13
CA PRO A 188 9.42 15.38 6.68
C PRO A 188 8.68 16.61 6.18
N LYS A 189 9.33 17.42 5.37
CA LYS A 189 8.70 18.58 4.72
C LYS A 189 7.62 18.13 3.73
N SER A 190 7.55 16.84 3.48
CA SER A 190 6.60 16.21 2.57
C SER A 190 5.38 15.73 3.32
N PHE A 191 4.25 16.04 2.79
CA PHE A 191 2.96 15.58 3.23
C PHE A 191 2.67 14.19 2.71
N GLY A 192 3.07 13.15 3.38
CA GLY A 192 2.74 11.80 3.02
C GLY A 192 3.33 11.36 1.66
N ARG A 193 3.36 10.08 1.47
CA ARG A 193 4.05 9.41 0.36
C ARG A 193 3.40 9.54 -1.01
N SER A 194 2.21 10.13 -1.06
CA SER A 194 1.42 10.25 -2.29
C SER A 194 1.93 11.25 -3.29
N TYR A 195 2.91 12.04 -2.94
CA TYR A 195 3.18 13.27 -3.62
C TYR A 195 4.25 13.26 -4.65
N ASP A 196 5.16 12.36 -4.52
CA ASP A 196 6.32 12.31 -5.38
C ASP A 196 6.06 11.80 -6.76
N SER A 197 4.85 11.48 -7.06
CA SER A 197 4.58 10.87 -8.35
C SER A 197 4.82 11.81 -9.51
N VAL A 198 4.68 13.10 -9.30
CA VAL A 198 4.82 14.10 -10.37
C VAL A 198 5.61 15.32 -9.89
N GLY A 199 6.47 15.16 -8.89
CA GLY A 199 7.29 16.24 -8.36
C GLY A 199 6.48 17.32 -7.65
N ASN A 200 6.66 17.47 -6.35
CA ASN A 200 6.17 18.60 -5.55
C ASN A 200 4.68 18.88 -5.56
N TYR A 201 3.85 17.88 -5.34
CA TYR A 201 2.49 18.17 -4.88
C TYR A 201 2.53 18.56 -3.40
N SER A 202 2.87 19.78 -3.09
CA SER A 202 2.52 20.33 -1.80
C SER A 202 1.02 20.60 -1.80
N PHE A 203 0.25 19.59 -1.46
CA PHE A 203 -1.11 19.84 -1.12
C PHE A 203 -1.15 20.72 0.09
N ILE A 204 -1.60 21.94 -0.10
CA ILE A 204 -1.94 22.81 0.98
C ILE A 204 -0.85 22.79 2.02
N SER A 205 0.09 23.67 1.87
CA SER A 205 1.12 23.86 2.89
C SER A 205 0.43 24.33 4.17
N LEU A 206 0.02 23.41 5.00
CA LEU A 206 -0.30 23.69 6.39
C LEU A 206 0.98 24.08 7.13
N GLU A 207 2.14 23.84 6.54
CA GLU A 207 3.46 24.08 7.14
C GLU A 207 3.72 25.52 7.54
N GLY A 208 3.28 26.49 6.76
CA GLY A 208 3.45 27.91 7.08
C GLY A 208 2.48 28.48 8.14
N ARG A 209 1.54 27.65 8.63
CA ARG A 209 0.47 28.07 9.55
C ARG A 209 0.53 27.37 10.90
N ASP A 210 1.69 26.85 11.27
CA ASP A 210 1.89 26.31 12.60
C ASP A 210 1.94 27.47 13.59
N ILE A 211 0.92 27.54 14.42
CA ILE A 211 0.72 28.67 15.36
C ILE A 211 1.76 28.65 16.48
N GLU A 212 2.49 27.58 16.61
CA GLU A 212 3.54 27.44 17.60
C GLU A 212 4.90 27.43 16.88
N PRO A 213 5.49 28.62 16.63
CA PRO A 213 6.70 28.74 15.82
C PRO A 213 7.94 28.08 16.46
N HIS A 214 7.91 27.84 17.77
CA HIS A 214 9.01 27.23 18.53
C HIS A 214 8.48 26.17 19.50
N PRO A 215 7.95 25.05 18.99
CA PRO A 215 7.45 23.98 19.86
C PRO A 215 8.61 23.35 20.63
N ALA A 216 8.34 22.91 21.88
CA ALA A 216 9.34 22.25 22.70
C ALA A 216 9.92 21.00 21.99
N LYS A 217 11.21 20.76 22.16
CA LYS A 217 11.87 19.56 21.64
C LYS A 217 11.18 18.29 22.17
N GLY A 218 10.98 17.32 21.32
CA GLY A 218 10.31 16.06 21.65
C GLY A 218 8.78 16.17 21.75
N MET A 219 8.19 17.30 21.35
CA MET A 219 6.75 17.48 21.37
C MET A 219 6.09 16.66 20.25
N ILE A 220 5.03 15.93 20.63
CA ILE A 220 4.15 15.19 19.71
C ILE A 220 2.76 15.81 19.81
N ARG A 221 2.15 16.08 18.66
CA ARG A 221 0.81 16.61 18.52
C ARG A 221 0.03 15.80 17.49
N LEU A 222 -1.16 15.36 17.86
CA LEU A 222 -2.09 14.69 16.96
C LEU A 222 -3.34 15.55 16.87
N MET A 223 -3.62 16.11 15.72
CA MET A 223 -4.62 17.14 15.57
C MET A 223 -5.51 16.98 14.34
N HIS A 224 -6.66 17.64 14.39
CA HIS A 224 -7.56 17.83 13.25
C HIS A 224 -8.23 19.21 13.32
N PHE A 225 -9.00 19.56 12.28
CA PHE A 225 -9.59 20.89 12.08
C PHE A 225 -11.12 20.78 11.95
N PRO A 226 -11.83 20.59 13.07
CA PRO A 226 -13.24 20.20 13.05
C PRO A 226 -14.22 21.30 12.63
N GLY A 227 -13.85 22.59 12.81
CA GLY A 227 -14.72 23.71 12.46
C GLY A 227 -15.90 23.89 13.41
N TYR A 228 -17.13 23.82 12.89
CA TYR A 228 -18.34 24.16 13.67
C TYR A 228 -18.74 23.07 14.65
N ALA A 229 -19.07 23.47 15.88
CA ALA A 229 -19.81 22.62 16.80
C ALA A 229 -21.25 22.45 16.30
N ILE A 230 -21.75 21.22 16.35
CA ILE A 230 -23.06 20.85 15.80
C ILE A 230 -24.12 20.99 16.91
N ALA A 231 -25.27 21.56 16.57
CA ALA A 231 -26.41 21.66 17.48
C ALA A 231 -26.81 20.25 17.98
N SER A 232 -26.91 20.10 19.27
CA SER A 232 -27.34 18.88 19.96
C SER A 232 -28.64 19.10 20.72
N ALA A 233 -29.16 18.09 21.42
CA ALA A 233 -30.29 18.20 22.29
C ALA A 233 -30.07 19.31 23.39
N GLU A 234 -31.12 19.84 23.95
CA GLU A 234 -31.06 20.84 25.05
C GLU A 234 -30.46 22.21 24.68
N ASN A 235 -30.56 22.61 23.41
CA ASN A 235 -29.98 23.91 22.93
C ASN A 235 -28.48 24.07 23.21
N LYS A 236 -27.76 22.97 23.24
CA LYS A 236 -26.28 22.92 23.31
C LYS A 236 -25.67 22.69 21.94
N PHE A 237 -24.39 23.01 21.83
CA PHE A 237 -23.57 22.71 20.65
C PHE A 237 -22.45 21.77 21.07
N GLN A 238 -22.25 20.73 20.30
CA GLN A 238 -21.29 19.68 20.62
C GLN A 238 -20.30 19.46 19.49
N LEU A 239 -19.06 19.18 19.87
CA LEU A 239 -18.02 18.73 18.99
C LEU A 239 -17.34 17.52 19.62
N THR A 240 -17.22 16.43 18.86
CA THR A 240 -16.49 15.24 19.30
C THR A 240 -15.25 15.06 18.44
N SER A 241 -14.10 14.86 19.09
CA SER A 241 -12.84 14.65 18.41
C SER A 241 -12.82 13.34 17.60
N LYS A 242 -11.93 13.25 16.63
CA LYS A 242 -11.49 11.97 16.09
C LYS A 242 -10.79 11.16 17.20
N ILE A 243 -10.73 9.83 17.05
CA ILE A 243 -10.16 8.93 18.04
C ILE A 243 -8.65 8.90 17.91
N SER A 244 -7.93 9.16 19.00
CA SER A 244 -6.50 8.94 19.05
C SER A 244 -6.15 7.54 19.50
N ILE A 245 -5.05 7.00 18.99
CA ILE A 245 -4.46 5.74 19.39
C ILE A 245 -3.06 5.92 19.94
N ALA A 246 -2.72 5.11 20.93
CA ALA A 246 -1.36 4.94 21.45
C ALA A 246 -1.10 3.43 21.55
N GLY A 247 -0.27 2.91 20.66
CA GLY A 247 0.00 1.49 20.57
C GLY A 247 1.48 1.14 20.72
N SER A 248 1.77 -0.12 20.96
CA SER A 248 3.11 -0.64 21.22
C SER A 248 3.40 -1.90 20.44
N SER A 249 4.67 -2.11 20.10
CA SER A 249 5.15 -3.42 19.68
C SER A 249 5.01 -4.42 20.84
N ILE A 250 4.71 -5.68 20.53
CA ILE A 250 4.74 -6.77 21.48
C ILE A 250 5.93 -7.68 21.16
N LYS A 251 6.33 -8.47 22.15
CA LYS A 251 7.59 -9.21 22.17
C LYS A 251 8.03 -9.74 20.81
N GLY A 252 9.19 -9.29 20.39
CA GLY A 252 9.86 -9.73 19.17
C GLY A 252 9.30 -9.13 17.88
N GLN A 253 8.24 -8.30 17.91
CA GLN A 253 7.71 -7.61 16.73
C GLN A 253 8.47 -6.30 16.47
N SER A 254 8.69 -6.00 15.21
CA SER A 254 9.03 -4.62 14.85
C SER A 254 7.81 -3.71 15.03
N ILE A 255 8.05 -2.41 15.17
CA ILE A 255 6.95 -1.44 15.33
C ILE A 255 6.07 -1.38 14.07
N GLU A 256 6.62 -1.67 12.91
CA GLU A 256 5.92 -1.74 11.65
C GLU A 256 4.93 -2.92 11.64
N VAL A 257 5.37 -4.10 12.07
CA VAL A 257 4.50 -5.28 12.21
C VAL A 257 3.41 -5.03 13.26
N ALA A 258 3.76 -4.40 14.38
CA ALA A 258 2.80 -4.04 15.42
C ALA A 258 1.72 -3.09 14.89
N PHE A 259 2.11 -2.10 14.09
CA PHE A 259 1.19 -1.17 13.45
C PHE A 259 0.29 -1.87 12.41
N MET A 260 0.84 -2.79 11.61
CA MET A 260 0.05 -3.60 10.68
C MET A 260 -0.97 -4.49 11.42
N ASN A 261 -0.58 -5.08 12.55
CA ASN A 261 -1.49 -5.85 13.39
C ASN A 261 -2.61 -4.98 13.98
N TYR A 262 -2.29 -3.76 14.42
CA TYR A 262 -3.30 -2.81 14.82
C TYR A 262 -4.27 -2.51 13.66
N LEU A 263 -3.78 -2.20 12.47
CA LEU A 263 -4.63 -1.94 11.32
C LEU A 263 -5.55 -3.12 11.02
N SER A 264 -5.10 -4.36 11.21
CA SER A 264 -5.92 -5.55 10.99
C SER A 264 -7.13 -5.65 11.94
N THR A 265 -7.11 -4.93 13.08
CA THR A 265 -8.24 -4.88 14.01
C THR A 265 -9.28 -3.83 13.65
N VAL A 266 -8.90 -2.80 12.90
CA VAL A 266 -9.80 -1.69 12.55
C VAL A 266 -10.48 -1.86 11.20
N TRP A 267 -9.85 -2.49 10.23
CA TRP A 267 -10.53 -2.77 8.99
C TRP A 267 -11.39 -4.04 9.07
N LYS A 268 -12.58 -3.98 8.48
CA LYS A 268 -13.61 -5.01 8.68
C LYS A 268 -13.72 -6.04 7.56
N SER A 269 -13.12 -5.83 6.41
CA SER A 269 -13.23 -6.73 5.27
C SER A 269 -11.86 -7.02 4.70
N SER A 270 -11.54 -8.29 4.55
CA SER A 270 -10.25 -8.75 4.02
C SER A 270 -10.38 -9.88 3.03
N ARG A 271 -11.52 -9.97 2.32
CA ARG A 271 -11.71 -11.01 1.32
C ARG A 271 -10.91 -10.74 0.05
N SER A 272 -10.42 -11.79 -0.56
CA SER A 272 -9.93 -11.75 -1.92
C SER A 272 -11.07 -11.41 -2.88
N PHE A 273 -10.78 -10.63 -3.91
CA PHE A 273 -11.76 -10.21 -4.90
C PHE A 273 -11.15 -10.28 -6.29
N LEU A 274 -11.65 -11.18 -7.13
CA LEU A 274 -11.23 -11.32 -8.52
C LEU A 274 -12.24 -10.67 -9.44
N HIS A 275 -11.79 -9.72 -10.26
CA HIS A 275 -12.67 -9.08 -11.22
C HIS A 275 -12.00 -8.83 -12.58
N TYR A 276 -12.81 -8.76 -13.61
CA TYR A 276 -12.47 -8.17 -14.88
C TYR A 276 -12.82 -6.68 -14.90
N ASN A 277 -11.97 -5.85 -15.50
CA ASN A 277 -12.23 -4.45 -15.73
C ASN A 277 -11.98 -4.11 -17.21
N ASN A 278 -12.93 -3.40 -17.83
CA ASN A 278 -12.92 -3.14 -19.26
C ASN A 278 -12.16 -1.88 -19.69
N TRP A 279 -11.42 -1.21 -18.79
CA TRP A 279 -10.75 0.06 -19.11
C TRP A 279 -9.83 0.01 -20.33
N PHE A 280 -9.04 -1.07 -20.43
CA PHE A 280 -8.12 -1.26 -21.54
C PHE A 280 -8.69 -2.10 -22.68
N GLU A 281 -9.95 -2.51 -22.64
CA GLU A 281 -10.59 -3.30 -23.68
C GLU A 281 -11.26 -2.40 -24.72
N PRO A 282 -10.74 -2.38 -25.99
CA PRO A 282 -11.31 -1.49 -27.00
C PRO A 282 -12.75 -1.85 -27.41
N LYS A 283 -13.08 -3.14 -27.37
CA LYS A 283 -14.40 -3.66 -27.77
C LYS A 283 -15.48 -3.39 -26.73
N ALA A 284 -15.08 -3.29 -25.45
CA ALA A 284 -16.00 -3.03 -24.37
C ALA A 284 -16.47 -1.58 -24.28
N LYS A 285 -16.07 -0.72 -25.22
CA LYS A 285 -16.68 0.61 -25.37
C LYS A 285 -18.15 0.53 -25.81
N ASP A 286 -18.61 -0.62 -26.27
CA ASP A 286 -20.03 -0.90 -26.34
C ASP A 286 -20.53 -1.34 -24.95
N LEU A 287 -20.90 -0.35 -24.17
CA LEU A 287 -21.39 -0.52 -22.80
C LEU A 287 -22.85 -0.97 -22.74
N SER A 288 -23.46 -1.34 -23.88
CA SER A 288 -24.86 -1.74 -23.99
C SER A 288 -25.21 -3.04 -23.26
N GLY A 289 -24.19 -3.79 -22.87
CA GLY A 289 -24.31 -4.94 -22.00
C GLY A 289 -24.11 -6.30 -22.66
N GLU A 290 -24.49 -6.51 -23.90
CA GLU A 290 -24.29 -7.82 -24.57
C GLU A 290 -22.79 -8.11 -24.76
N GLY A 291 -21.99 -7.13 -25.15
CA GLY A 291 -20.54 -7.29 -25.28
C GLY A 291 -19.86 -7.71 -23.97
N LEU A 292 -20.31 -7.20 -22.83
CA LEU A 292 -19.77 -7.57 -21.53
C LEU A 292 -20.13 -9.03 -21.15
N ILE A 293 -21.33 -9.45 -21.50
CA ILE A 293 -21.78 -10.83 -21.29
C ILE A 293 -20.99 -11.80 -22.14
N ASP A 294 -20.73 -11.45 -23.41
CA ASP A 294 -19.94 -12.30 -24.31
C ASP A 294 -18.49 -12.41 -23.82
N ILE A 295 -17.89 -11.31 -23.35
CA ILE A 295 -16.58 -11.36 -22.71
C ILE A 295 -16.62 -12.29 -21.48
N TRP A 296 -17.65 -12.18 -20.64
CA TRP A 296 -17.80 -13.08 -19.50
C TRP A 296 -17.87 -14.56 -19.92
N ARG A 297 -18.60 -14.89 -20.96
CA ARG A 297 -18.70 -16.26 -21.46
C ARG A 297 -17.37 -16.81 -21.91
N LEU A 298 -16.52 -15.98 -22.55
CA LEU A 298 -15.17 -16.36 -22.90
C LEU A 298 -14.32 -16.63 -21.66
N PHE A 299 -14.38 -15.77 -20.66
CA PHE A 299 -13.71 -15.99 -19.37
C PHE A 299 -14.21 -17.28 -18.72
N LYS A 300 -15.52 -17.43 -18.58
CA LYS A 300 -16.13 -18.61 -17.96
C LYS A 300 -15.64 -19.90 -18.61
N LYS A 301 -15.60 -19.96 -19.93
CA LYS A 301 -15.06 -21.10 -20.69
C LYS A 301 -13.59 -21.37 -20.36
N ALA A 302 -12.78 -20.32 -20.23
CA ALA A 302 -11.35 -20.46 -19.99
C ALA A 302 -11.00 -20.85 -18.55
N ILE A 303 -11.73 -20.32 -17.55
CA ILE A 303 -11.38 -20.47 -16.12
C ILE A 303 -12.11 -21.61 -15.41
N SER A 304 -13.31 -22.02 -15.89
CA SER A 304 -14.09 -23.09 -15.26
C SER A 304 -13.35 -24.41 -15.15
N PRO A 305 -12.52 -24.85 -16.13
CA PRO A 305 -11.73 -26.08 -16.00
C PRO A 305 -10.76 -26.08 -14.80
N TYR A 306 -10.43 -24.89 -14.30
CA TYR A 306 -9.53 -24.71 -13.15
C TYR A 306 -10.27 -24.46 -11.83
N GLY A 307 -11.62 -24.51 -11.84
CA GLY A 307 -12.43 -24.25 -10.66
C GLY A 307 -12.44 -22.79 -10.19
N ILE A 308 -11.94 -21.88 -11.00
CA ILE A 308 -11.84 -20.45 -10.64
C ILE A 308 -13.21 -19.79 -10.78
N LYS A 309 -13.57 -18.99 -9.78
CA LYS A 309 -14.78 -18.15 -9.79
C LYS A 309 -14.37 -16.68 -9.82
N MET A 310 -14.89 -15.94 -10.77
CA MET A 310 -14.73 -14.48 -10.83
C MET A 310 -15.84 -13.82 -10.03
N ASP A 311 -15.49 -12.83 -9.19
CA ASP A 311 -16.47 -12.13 -8.35
C ASP A 311 -17.30 -11.13 -9.15
N ALA A 312 -16.69 -10.35 -10.05
CA ALA A 312 -17.40 -9.32 -10.80
C ALA A 312 -16.85 -9.03 -12.21
N MET A 313 -17.75 -8.59 -13.08
CA MET A 313 -17.44 -7.88 -14.32
C MET A 313 -17.63 -6.39 -14.06
N VAL A 314 -16.60 -5.59 -14.24
CA VAL A 314 -16.60 -4.17 -13.88
C VAL A 314 -16.65 -3.31 -15.13
N VAL A 315 -17.63 -2.42 -15.20
CA VAL A 315 -17.74 -1.38 -16.22
C VAL A 315 -16.99 -0.15 -15.71
N ASP A 316 -15.92 0.21 -16.41
CA ASP A 316 -15.11 1.39 -16.12
C ASP A 316 -15.75 2.68 -16.68
N ALA A 317 -15.08 3.82 -16.64
CA ALA A 317 -15.57 5.13 -17.02
C ALA A 317 -16.27 5.17 -18.41
N GLY A 318 -17.36 5.92 -18.49
CA GLY A 318 -18.12 6.14 -19.73
C GLY A 318 -19.55 5.58 -19.74
N TRP A 319 -19.96 4.84 -18.71
CA TRP A 319 -21.31 4.32 -18.60
C TRP A 319 -22.36 5.38 -18.22
N GLN A 320 -21.92 6.48 -17.60
CA GLN A 320 -22.78 7.54 -17.09
C GLN A 320 -22.99 8.68 -18.12
N ASP A 321 -24.08 9.40 -17.97
CA ASP A 321 -24.28 10.68 -18.62
C ASP A 321 -23.46 11.76 -17.90
N ARG A 322 -22.62 12.46 -18.62
CA ARG A 322 -21.76 13.50 -18.07
C ARG A 322 -22.54 14.74 -17.60
N LYS A 323 -23.73 14.99 -18.17
CA LYS A 323 -24.65 16.08 -17.76
C LYS A 323 -25.67 15.59 -16.75
N SER A 324 -25.22 14.92 -15.73
CA SER A 324 -26.03 14.38 -14.65
C SER A 324 -25.22 14.20 -13.37
N ILE A 325 -25.86 13.82 -12.28
CA ILE A 325 -25.20 13.24 -11.11
C ILE A 325 -25.40 11.74 -11.16
N TRP A 326 -24.49 11.07 -11.88
CA TRP A 326 -24.40 9.61 -12.00
C TRP A 326 -25.61 8.90 -12.63
N GLU A 327 -26.42 9.58 -13.47
CA GLU A 327 -27.40 8.87 -14.28
C GLU A 327 -26.74 8.04 -15.38
N PRO A 328 -27.27 6.87 -15.72
CA PRO A 328 -26.77 6.10 -16.86
C PRO A 328 -26.91 6.86 -18.18
N SER A 329 -25.92 6.72 -19.05
CA SER A 329 -25.94 7.36 -20.37
C SER A 329 -27.08 6.82 -21.24
N PRO A 330 -27.97 7.67 -21.77
CA PRO A 330 -29.06 7.23 -22.65
C PRO A 330 -28.58 6.50 -23.91
N LYS A 331 -27.35 6.75 -24.31
CA LYS A 331 -26.72 6.07 -25.46
C LYS A 331 -26.58 4.56 -25.23
N TYR A 332 -26.27 4.14 -24.02
CA TYR A 332 -26.01 2.74 -23.69
C TYR A 332 -27.15 2.12 -22.88
N PHE A 333 -27.85 2.94 -22.10
CA PHE A 333 -28.92 2.55 -21.19
C PHE A 333 -30.13 3.48 -21.39
N PRO A 334 -30.89 3.31 -22.50
CA PRO A 334 -31.99 4.22 -22.82
C PRO A 334 -33.11 4.25 -21.78
N ASN A 335 -33.29 3.18 -21.00
CA ASN A 335 -34.24 3.12 -19.89
C ASN A 335 -33.57 3.38 -18.50
N GLY A 336 -32.37 3.98 -18.50
CA GLY A 336 -31.66 4.35 -17.28
C GLY A 336 -31.26 3.15 -16.42
N TYR A 337 -31.43 3.27 -15.10
CA TYR A 337 -31.07 2.22 -14.16
C TYR A 337 -31.79 0.88 -14.38
N LYS A 338 -32.94 0.86 -15.07
CA LYS A 338 -33.60 -0.42 -15.39
C LYS A 338 -32.72 -1.29 -16.29
N ASP A 339 -32.04 -0.68 -17.26
CA ASP A 339 -31.15 -1.41 -18.16
C ASP A 339 -29.88 -1.87 -17.44
N VAL A 340 -29.29 -1.02 -16.60
CA VAL A 340 -28.11 -1.39 -15.79
C VAL A 340 -28.45 -2.55 -14.84
N LYS A 341 -29.62 -2.50 -14.22
CA LYS A 341 -30.12 -3.59 -13.37
C LYS A 341 -30.33 -4.88 -14.15
N ALA A 342 -30.90 -4.79 -15.34
CA ALA A 342 -31.10 -5.93 -16.23
C ALA A 342 -29.77 -6.58 -16.62
N LEU A 343 -28.75 -5.77 -16.97
CA LEU A 343 -27.39 -6.24 -17.22
C LEU A 343 -26.79 -6.95 -16.00
N SER A 344 -26.84 -6.32 -14.84
CA SER A 344 -26.36 -6.91 -13.58
C SER A 344 -27.05 -8.23 -13.27
N GLN A 345 -28.38 -8.32 -13.48
CA GLN A 345 -29.13 -9.54 -13.27
C GLN A 345 -28.77 -10.65 -14.27
N LYS A 346 -28.56 -10.31 -15.56
CA LYS A 346 -28.06 -11.28 -16.56
C LYS A 346 -26.70 -11.86 -16.15
N LEU A 347 -25.75 -11.02 -15.75
CA LEU A 347 -24.43 -11.45 -15.26
C LEU A 347 -24.56 -12.36 -14.04
N LYS A 348 -25.42 -11.99 -13.08
CA LYS A 348 -25.68 -12.78 -11.88
C LYS A 348 -26.25 -14.17 -12.22
N ASN A 349 -27.17 -14.24 -13.16
CA ASN A 349 -27.75 -15.50 -13.63
C ASN A 349 -26.71 -16.38 -14.32
N GLU A 350 -25.69 -15.78 -14.92
CA GLU A 350 -24.55 -16.50 -15.51
C GLU A 350 -23.45 -16.82 -14.49
N GLY A 351 -23.60 -16.41 -13.23
CA GLY A 351 -22.74 -16.78 -12.11
C GLY A 351 -21.60 -15.80 -11.81
N VAL A 352 -21.70 -14.53 -12.24
CA VAL A 352 -20.75 -13.48 -11.92
C VAL A 352 -21.47 -12.21 -11.46
N GLY A 353 -20.86 -11.46 -10.54
CA GLY A 353 -21.41 -10.18 -10.08
C GLY A 353 -21.11 -9.03 -11.03
N PHE A 354 -21.54 -7.85 -10.65
CA PHE A 354 -21.42 -6.63 -11.43
C PHE A 354 -20.74 -5.53 -10.60
N GLY A 355 -19.92 -4.69 -11.25
CA GLY A 355 -19.26 -3.56 -10.61
C GLY A 355 -19.21 -2.33 -11.50
N LEU A 356 -18.99 -1.18 -10.88
CA LEU A 356 -18.98 0.14 -11.54
C LEU A 356 -17.79 0.98 -11.12
N TRP A 357 -17.33 1.80 -12.04
CA TRP A 357 -16.42 2.88 -11.82
C TRP A 357 -17.17 4.17 -11.47
N LEU A 358 -16.70 4.91 -10.48
CA LEU A 358 -17.28 6.16 -10.00
C LEU A 358 -16.19 7.14 -9.57
N THR A 359 -16.55 8.43 -9.48
CA THR A 359 -15.76 9.44 -8.75
C THR A 359 -16.65 10.11 -7.70
N LEU A 360 -16.09 10.42 -6.53
CA LEU A 360 -16.86 11.09 -5.47
C LEU A 360 -17.09 12.58 -5.76
N ASN A 361 -16.18 13.19 -6.52
CA ASN A 361 -16.12 14.64 -6.77
C ASN A 361 -16.58 15.06 -8.17
N GLY A 362 -17.15 14.15 -8.95
CA GLY A 362 -17.65 14.46 -10.29
C GLY A 362 -16.59 14.74 -11.35
N TYR A 363 -15.37 14.27 -11.18
CA TYR A 363 -14.25 14.48 -12.13
C TYR A 363 -14.62 14.20 -13.60
N SER A 364 -15.45 13.19 -13.85
CA SER A 364 -15.85 12.79 -15.19
C SER A 364 -17.11 13.52 -15.71
N ASN A 365 -17.71 14.40 -14.91
CA ASN A 365 -18.92 15.11 -15.26
C ASN A 365 -18.62 16.36 -16.09
N ASP A 366 -19.65 16.90 -16.71
CA ASP A 366 -19.65 18.25 -17.30
C ASP A 366 -19.83 19.26 -16.15
N ILE A 367 -18.73 19.88 -15.73
CA ILE A 367 -18.72 20.73 -14.54
C ILE A 367 -19.54 22.00 -14.77
N ASP A 368 -19.55 22.57 -15.99
CA ASP A 368 -20.34 23.76 -16.29
C ASP A 368 -21.84 23.49 -16.13
N TRP A 369 -22.29 22.31 -16.57
CA TRP A 369 -23.66 21.86 -16.36
C TRP A 369 -24.06 21.88 -14.87
N GLY A 370 -23.17 21.48 -13.99
CA GLY A 370 -23.45 21.44 -12.55
C GLY A 370 -23.36 22.83 -11.90
N VAL A 371 -22.41 23.65 -12.33
CA VAL A 371 -22.25 25.04 -11.85
C VAL A 371 -23.50 25.87 -12.18
N GLU A 372 -24.07 25.74 -13.39
CA GLU A 372 -25.34 26.35 -13.77
C GLU A 372 -26.52 25.95 -12.86
N ARG A 373 -26.40 24.81 -12.15
CA ARG A 373 -27.42 24.29 -11.21
C ARG A 373 -27.08 24.56 -9.75
N GLY A 374 -26.05 25.37 -9.52
CA GLY A 374 -25.66 25.80 -8.20
C GLY A 374 -24.63 24.93 -7.48
N TYR A 375 -24.11 23.85 -8.12
CA TYR A 375 -23.02 23.09 -7.52
C TYR A 375 -21.74 23.92 -7.53
N LYS A 376 -21.02 23.90 -6.44
CA LYS A 376 -19.79 24.65 -6.30
C LYS A 376 -18.62 23.87 -6.92
N GLU A 377 -17.90 24.53 -7.82
CA GLU A 377 -16.63 24.00 -8.32
C GLU A 377 -15.57 24.07 -7.23
N ALA A 378 -14.79 22.99 -7.10
CA ALA A 378 -13.65 22.99 -6.21
C ALA A 378 -12.55 23.92 -6.71
N GLN A 379 -11.83 24.58 -5.79
CA GLN A 379 -10.70 25.42 -6.15
C GLN A 379 -9.69 24.63 -6.96
N ARG A 380 -9.32 25.16 -8.11
CA ARG A 380 -8.27 24.56 -8.92
C ARG A 380 -6.94 24.64 -8.20
N ASN A 381 -6.50 23.52 -7.71
CA ASN A 381 -5.12 23.40 -7.26
C ASN A 381 -4.22 23.52 -8.50
N LYS A 382 -3.26 24.45 -8.47
CA LYS A 382 -2.29 24.63 -9.59
C LYS A 382 -1.56 23.34 -9.97
N TYR A 383 -1.46 22.39 -9.05
CA TYR A 383 -0.81 21.09 -9.26
C TYR A 383 -1.73 20.06 -9.91
N PHE A 384 -3.06 20.22 -9.80
CA PHE A 384 -4.06 19.32 -10.41
C PHE A 384 -4.82 19.89 -11.58
N SER A 385 -4.48 21.07 -12.02
CA SER A 385 -5.12 21.67 -13.20
C SER A 385 -5.09 20.76 -14.44
N GLN A 386 -4.08 19.88 -14.49
CA GLN A 386 -3.94 18.87 -15.56
C GLN A 386 -4.94 17.71 -15.45
N TYR A 387 -5.58 17.51 -14.29
CA TYR A 387 -6.53 16.42 -14.06
C TYR A 387 -7.99 16.86 -14.17
N GLY A 388 -8.22 18.05 -14.71
CA GLY A 388 -9.54 18.56 -14.98
C GLY A 388 -10.20 19.25 -13.79
N ARG A 389 -11.45 19.60 -14.02
CA ARG A 389 -12.34 20.29 -13.08
C ARG A 389 -13.16 19.27 -12.30
N ASN A 390 -13.57 19.62 -11.10
CA ASN A 390 -14.41 18.79 -10.24
C ASN A 390 -15.28 19.65 -9.31
N TYR A 391 -16.34 19.06 -8.78
CA TYR A 391 -17.18 19.71 -7.77
C TYR A 391 -16.51 19.65 -6.39
N SER A 392 -16.85 20.61 -5.53
CA SER A 392 -16.45 20.60 -4.12
C SER A 392 -17.31 19.60 -3.36
N LEU A 393 -16.68 18.55 -2.83
CA LEU A 393 -17.36 17.57 -2.00
C LEU A 393 -17.71 18.12 -0.62
N SER A 394 -17.08 19.19 -0.16
CA SER A 394 -17.45 19.91 1.06
C SER A 394 -18.70 20.79 0.93
N ALA A 395 -19.09 21.13 -0.31
CA ALA A 395 -20.27 21.95 -0.57
C ALA A 395 -21.58 21.17 -0.37
N THR A 396 -22.46 21.70 0.47
CA THR A 396 -23.66 21.01 0.99
C THR A 396 -24.54 20.45 -0.12
N GLN A 397 -24.82 21.22 -1.18
CA GLN A 397 -25.72 20.80 -2.24
C GLN A 397 -25.20 19.54 -2.98
N TYR A 398 -23.95 19.61 -3.48
CA TYR A 398 -23.33 18.50 -4.17
C TYR A 398 -23.13 17.29 -3.25
N LYS A 399 -22.62 17.51 -2.02
CA LYS A 399 -22.48 16.44 -1.00
C LYS A 399 -23.79 15.68 -0.82
N ASN A 400 -24.89 16.40 -0.61
CA ASN A 400 -26.19 15.77 -0.34
C ASN A 400 -26.71 14.95 -1.53
N GLU A 401 -26.44 15.41 -2.75
CA GLU A 401 -26.80 14.66 -3.95
C GLU A 401 -26.02 13.36 -4.08
N VAL A 402 -24.69 13.40 -3.98
CA VAL A 402 -23.84 12.18 -4.10
C VAL A 402 -24.03 11.23 -2.95
N LEU A 403 -24.28 11.74 -1.73
CA LEU A 403 -24.56 10.91 -0.54
C LEU A 403 -25.85 10.10 -0.69
N LYS A 404 -26.84 10.59 -1.43
CA LYS A 404 -28.05 9.85 -1.78
C LYS A 404 -27.81 8.93 -2.99
N LYS A 405 -27.15 9.46 -4.02
CA LYS A 405 -27.04 8.81 -5.34
C LYS A 405 -26.13 7.59 -5.33
N ILE A 406 -24.90 7.69 -4.80
CA ILE A 406 -23.92 6.60 -4.86
C ILE A 406 -24.40 5.34 -4.10
N PRO A 407 -24.91 5.45 -2.85
CA PRO A 407 -25.52 4.29 -2.17
C PRO A 407 -26.76 3.74 -2.90
N PHE A 408 -27.59 4.62 -3.46
CA PHE A 408 -28.77 4.22 -4.25
C PHE A 408 -28.38 3.36 -5.46
N ILE A 409 -27.34 3.76 -6.21
CA ILE A 409 -26.85 3.00 -7.37
C ILE A 409 -26.46 1.57 -6.96
N ALA A 410 -25.71 1.39 -5.87
CA ALA A 410 -25.32 0.06 -5.39
C ALA A 410 -26.56 -0.81 -5.09
N LYS A 411 -27.58 -0.23 -4.43
CA LYS A 411 -28.82 -0.92 -4.10
C LYS A 411 -29.65 -1.23 -5.35
N GLU A 412 -29.83 -0.25 -6.23
CA GLU A 412 -30.70 -0.35 -7.40
C GLU A 412 -30.14 -1.31 -8.45
N THR A 413 -28.84 -1.22 -8.73
CA THR A 413 -28.18 -2.04 -9.75
C THR A 413 -27.74 -3.41 -9.24
N GLY A 414 -27.64 -3.59 -7.91
CA GLY A 414 -27.05 -4.79 -7.30
C GLY A 414 -25.52 -4.87 -7.50
N ALA A 415 -24.86 -3.76 -7.77
CA ALA A 415 -23.41 -3.72 -7.90
C ALA A 415 -22.73 -4.15 -6.59
N ILE A 416 -21.75 -5.05 -6.69
CA ILE A 416 -20.98 -5.58 -5.56
C ILE A 416 -19.54 -5.06 -5.52
N TYR A 417 -19.17 -4.18 -6.45
CA TYR A 417 -17.86 -3.55 -6.50
C TYR A 417 -17.96 -2.11 -6.99
N TYR A 418 -17.24 -1.23 -6.31
CA TYR A 418 -17.02 0.14 -6.74
C TYR A 418 -15.53 0.45 -6.84
N LYS A 419 -15.12 1.00 -7.99
CA LYS A 419 -13.85 1.67 -8.17
C LYS A 419 -14.09 3.16 -8.03
N HIS A 420 -13.78 3.72 -6.86
CA HIS A 420 -13.82 5.15 -6.60
C HIS A 420 -12.53 5.81 -7.07
N ASP A 421 -12.53 6.32 -8.29
CA ASP A 421 -11.35 6.85 -8.94
C ASP A 421 -11.28 8.38 -8.94
N PHE A 422 -10.12 8.95 -9.22
CA PHE A 422 -9.88 10.39 -9.34
C PHE A 422 -10.47 11.25 -8.19
N ASN A 423 -10.35 10.80 -6.96
CA ASN A 423 -10.87 11.51 -5.80
C ASN A 423 -9.95 12.66 -5.38
N VAL A 424 -9.90 13.71 -6.19
CA VAL A 424 -9.26 14.96 -5.80
C VAL A 424 -10.18 15.66 -4.81
N LEU A 425 -9.94 15.46 -3.51
CA LEU A 425 -10.80 15.96 -2.45
C LEU A 425 -10.42 17.40 -2.03
N SER A 426 -10.46 18.31 -2.98
CA SER A 426 -10.35 19.76 -2.73
C SER A 426 -11.71 20.37 -2.45
N ASP A 427 -11.74 21.56 -1.88
CA ASP A 427 -12.97 22.29 -1.57
C ASP A 427 -13.18 23.51 -2.45
N SER A 428 -14.30 24.21 -2.26
CA SER A 428 -14.62 25.47 -2.97
C SER A 428 -14.03 26.72 -2.33
N GLY A 429 -13.39 26.61 -1.17
CA GLY A 429 -13.01 27.75 -0.33
C GLY A 429 -14.18 28.49 0.30
N GLU A 430 -15.42 28.05 0.07
CA GLU A 430 -16.64 28.60 0.61
C GLU A 430 -17.18 27.70 1.73
N GLY A 431 -17.30 28.25 2.94
CA GLY A 431 -17.76 27.51 4.12
C GLY A 431 -19.27 27.37 4.15
N ASN A 432 -19.80 26.27 3.63
CA ASN A 432 -21.21 25.93 3.83
C ASN A 432 -21.42 25.23 5.17
N ASN A 433 -20.65 24.18 5.42
CA ASN A 433 -20.69 23.36 6.65
C ASN A 433 -19.42 23.46 7.48
N HIS A 434 -18.52 24.34 7.11
CA HIS A 434 -17.21 24.51 7.71
C HIS A 434 -16.72 25.95 7.50
N PRO A 435 -15.78 26.46 8.32
CA PRO A 435 -15.11 27.73 8.06
C PRO A 435 -14.44 27.77 6.69
N ALA A 436 -14.45 28.91 6.02
CA ALA A 436 -13.90 29.13 4.69
C ALA A 436 -12.36 29.14 4.69
N THR A 437 -11.74 28.08 5.19
CA THR A 437 -10.30 27.86 5.12
C THR A 437 -9.99 26.50 4.50
N ASP A 438 -8.85 26.39 3.82
CA ASP A 438 -8.42 25.18 3.14
C ASP A 438 -8.45 23.94 4.06
N ARG A 439 -8.01 24.08 5.31
CA ARG A 439 -7.90 22.96 6.25
C ARG A 439 -9.27 22.43 6.71
N HIS A 440 -10.24 23.32 6.93
CA HIS A 440 -11.60 22.92 7.31
C HIS A 440 -12.37 22.35 6.10
N GLY A 441 -12.28 22.99 4.95
CA GLY A 441 -12.89 22.50 3.71
C GLY A 441 -12.34 21.15 3.31
N HIS A 442 -11.07 20.94 3.57
CA HIS A 442 -10.41 19.68 3.29
C HIS A 442 -10.88 18.56 4.23
N GLU A 443 -10.97 18.81 5.53
CA GLU A 443 -11.54 17.89 6.51
C GLU A 443 -13.00 17.57 6.19
N ALA A 444 -13.79 18.59 5.85
CA ALA A 444 -15.20 18.42 5.45
C ALA A 444 -15.35 17.58 4.16
N SER A 445 -14.45 17.70 3.19
CA SER A 445 -14.42 16.85 1.99
C SER A 445 -14.09 15.40 2.32
N MET A 446 -13.18 15.17 3.29
CA MET A 446 -12.87 13.82 3.77
C MET A 446 -14.04 13.19 4.51
N ASP A 447 -14.68 13.95 5.40
CA ASP A 447 -15.85 13.47 6.13
C ASP A 447 -17.00 13.14 5.19
N ALA A 448 -17.21 13.95 4.15
CA ALA A 448 -18.19 13.66 3.12
C ALA A 448 -17.88 12.36 2.35
N ALA A 449 -16.61 12.15 1.98
CA ALA A 449 -16.18 10.89 1.34
C ALA A 449 -16.44 9.69 2.25
N ILE A 450 -16.08 9.79 3.53
CA ILE A 450 -16.31 8.75 4.54
C ILE A 450 -17.80 8.45 4.69
N GLU A 451 -18.64 9.49 4.79
CA GLU A 451 -20.10 9.33 4.89
C GLU A 451 -20.68 8.56 3.70
N ILE A 452 -20.21 8.86 2.47
CA ILE A 452 -20.65 8.16 1.25
C ILE A 452 -20.23 6.68 1.28
N LEU A 453 -18.98 6.40 1.63
CA LEU A 453 -18.47 5.02 1.72
C LEU A 453 -19.26 4.21 2.76
N LEU A 454 -19.52 4.77 3.95
CA LEU A 454 -20.28 4.13 5.01
C LEU A 454 -21.75 3.96 4.63
N ALA A 455 -22.38 4.97 4.03
CA ALA A 455 -23.76 4.90 3.58
C ALA A 455 -23.92 3.82 2.48
N THR A 456 -22.96 3.71 1.58
CA THR A 456 -22.93 2.67 0.55
C THR A 456 -22.84 1.28 1.18
N LYS A 457 -21.92 1.09 2.13
CA LYS A 457 -21.74 -0.17 2.85
C LYS A 457 -22.97 -0.55 3.70
N LYS A 458 -23.68 0.45 4.24
CA LYS A 458 -24.92 0.23 5.00
C LYS A 458 -26.05 -0.30 4.12
N LEU A 459 -26.19 0.19 2.88
CA LEU A 459 -27.21 -0.26 1.94
C LEU A 459 -26.85 -1.57 1.23
N ASN A 460 -25.56 -1.80 0.98
CA ASN A 460 -25.05 -3.04 0.42
C ASN A 460 -23.82 -3.50 1.22
N PRO A 461 -23.98 -4.33 2.26
CA PRO A 461 -22.88 -4.78 3.12
C PRO A 461 -21.78 -5.56 2.39
N ASP A 462 -22.13 -6.22 1.28
CA ASP A 462 -21.22 -7.06 0.51
C ASP A 462 -20.38 -6.29 -0.53
N ILE A 463 -20.68 -5.00 -0.71
CA ILE A 463 -19.95 -4.20 -1.71
C ILE A 463 -18.46 -4.07 -1.35
N TYR A 464 -17.62 -4.33 -2.33
CA TYR A 464 -16.19 -4.14 -2.25
C TYR A 464 -15.85 -2.75 -2.78
N GLN A 465 -15.23 -1.92 -1.96
CA GLN A 465 -14.92 -0.53 -2.30
C GLN A 465 -13.40 -0.35 -2.45
N ASN A 466 -12.97 -0.13 -3.68
CA ASN A 466 -11.60 0.26 -4.02
C ASN A 466 -11.52 1.78 -4.12
N LEU A 467 -10.77 2.39 -3.22
CA LEU A 467 -10.62 3.84 -3.14
C LEU A 467 -9.28 4.27 -3.73
N THR A 468 -9.34 5.04 -4.81
CA THR A 468 -8.18 5.72 -5.35
C THR A 468 -8.11 7.12 -4.76
N ASN A 469 -7.07 7.39 -4.02
CA ASN A 469 -6.92 8.65 -3.33
C ASN A 469 -5.80 9.48 -3.97
N TRP A 470 -6.19 10.60 -4.59
CA TRP A 470 -5.27 11.48 -5.30
C TRP A 470 -4.67 12.56 -4.41
N VAL A 471 -5.11 12.68 -3.17
CA VAL A 471 -4.69 13.76 -2.29
C VAL A 471 -3.53 13.35 -1.40
N TRP A 472 -3.71 12.36 -0.60
CA TRP A 472 -2.66 11.77 0.22
C TRP A 472 -3.02 10.36 0.66
N PHE A 473 -2.02 9.63 1.05
CA PHE A 473 -2.15 8.27 1.50
C PHE A 473 -2.28 8.21 3.02
N SER A 474 -3.25 7.45 3.49
CA SER A 474 -3.43 7.22 4.89
C SER A 474 -3.88 5.78 5.15
N PRO A 475 -3.30 5.09 6.14
CA PRO A 475 -3.73 3.75 6.52
C PRO A 475 -5.18 3.72 7.02
N TRP A 476 -5.66 4.84 7.56
CA TRP A 476 -7.01 4.92 8.11
C TRP A 476 -8.13 4.99 7.07
N TRP A 477 -7.81 5.13 5.80
CA TRP A 477 -8.77 4.86 4.74
C TRP A 477 -9.30 3.43 4.77
N LEU A 478 -8.51 2.47 5.30
CA LEU A 478 -8.93 1.07 5.44
C LEU A 478 -10.05 0.85 6.45
N ASN A 479 -10.38 1.83 7.29
CA ASN A 479 -11.57 1.81 8.13
C ASN A 479 -12.87 1.89 7.30
N TYR A 480 -12.78 2.39 6.08
CA TYR A 480 -13.91 2.76 5.23
C TYR A 480 -13.92 2.09 3.86
N ALA A 481 -12.75 1.74 3.34
CA ALA A 481 -12.54 1.11 2.04
C ALA A 481 -11.85 -0.25 2.17
N ASP A 482 -12.10 -1.14 1.23
CA ASP A 482 -11.52 -2.48 1.24
C ASP A 482 -10.09 -2.50 0.65
N TYR A 483 -9.78 -1.55 -0.23
CA TYR A 483 -8.53 -1.50 -0.99
C TYR A 483 -8.15 -0.08 -1.34
N LEU A 484 -6.85 0.20 -1.41
CA LEU A 484 -6.36 1.55 -1.65
C LEU A 484 -5.40 1.59 -2.84
N TRP A 485 -5.59 2.57 -3.70
CA TRP A 485 -4.62 2.91 -4.74
C TRP A 485 -4.18 4.35 -4.61
N MET A 486 -2.90 4.55 -4.80
CA MET A 486 -2.33 5.88 -4.79
C MET A 486 -2.03 6.34 -6.20
N LEU A 487 -2.22 7.62 -6.44
CA LEU A 487 -1.91 8.25 -7.72
C LEU A 487 -0.52 7.90 -8.28
N ALA A 488 0.42 7.62 -7.42
CA ALA A 488 1.77 7.24 -7.82
C ALA A 488 1.90 5.77 -8.25
N GLY A 489 0.82 5.01 -8.19
CA GLY A 489 0.78 3.65 -8.70
C GLY A 489 0.98 3.60 -10.20
N ASP A 490 1.26 2.43 -10.73
CA ASP A 490 1.33 2.27 -12.18
C ASP A 490 -0.05 2.52 -12.80
N ASP A 491 -0.10 3.21 -13.90
CA ASP A 491 -1.32 3.37 -14.72
C ASP A 491 -1.20 2.54 -16.00
N GLY A 492 -0.88 1.27 -15.87
CA GLY A 492 -0.66 0.39 -17.00
C GLY A 492 0.54 0.81 -17.85
N THR A 493 1.53 1.40 -17.24
CA THR A 493 2.77 1.79 -17.90
C THR A 493 3.86 0.75 -17.70
N ASN A 494 4.86 0.76 -18.53
CA ASN A 494 6.09 0.00 -18.36
C ASN A 494 7.27 0.94 -18.21
N GLY A 495 8.23 0.53 -17.38
CA GLY A 495 9.47 1.26 -17.19
C GLY A 495 10.44 1.12 -18.37
N ASN A 496 11.62 1.72 -18.23
CA ASN A 496 12.72 1.65 -19.20
C ASN A 496 13.97 1.02 -18.61
N TRP A 497 13.88 0.37 -17.49
CA TRP A 497 15.00 -0.36 -16.93
C TRP A 497 15.50 -1.40 -17.95
N PRO A 498 16.81 -1.64 -18.06
CA PRO A 498 17.35 -2.60 -19.03
C PRO A 498 16.98 -4.03 -18.68
N GLU A 499 15.76 -4.37 -18.99
CA GLU A 499 15.18 -5.68 -18.77
C GLU A 499 15.04 -6.46 -20.08
N ILE A 500 14.94 -7.75 -19.93
CA ILE A 500 14.90 -8.67 -21.09
C ILE A 500 13.59 -8.59 -21.86
N SER A 501 12.55 -8.01 -21.30
CA SER A 501 11.26 -7.82 -21.97
C SER A 501 10.46 -6.65 -21.39
N THR A 502 9.45 -6.23 -22.12
CA THR A 502 8.48 -5.22 -21.65
C THR A 502 7.72 -5.70 -20.40
N ARG A 503 7.42 -7.00 -20.28
CA ARG A 503 6.80 -7.58 -19.07
C ARG A 503 7.70 -7.47 -17.85
N ALA A 504 8.98 -7.77 -18.05
CA ALA A 504 9.97 -7.62 -17.00
C ALA A 504 10.09 -6.17 -16.53
N MET A 505 10.13 -5.22 -17.49
CA MET A 505 10.11 -3.78 -17.17
C MET A 505 8.85 -3.36 -16.40
N ALA A 506 7.68 -3.86 -16.81
CA ALA A 506 6.41 -3.56 -16.13
C ALA A 506 6.40 -4.09 -14.68
N SER A 507 6.94 -5.28 -14.45
CA SER A 507 7.09 -5.82 -13.08
C SER A 507 8.00 -4.95 -12.24
N THR A 508 9.17 -4.57 -12.75
CA THR A 508 10.13 -3.70 -12.06
C THR A 508 9.51 -2.35 -11.72
N ASP A 509 8.75 -1.75 -12.63
CA ASP A 509 8.08 -0.47 -12.38
C ASP A 509 7.06 -0.57 -11.25
N ARG A 510 6.22 -1.60 -11.25
CA ARG A 510 5.23 -1.85 -10.19
C ARG A 510 5.88 -2.15 -8.86
N ASP A 511 6.92 -2.96 -8.86
CA ASP A 511 7.63 -3.32 -7.63
C ASP A 511 8.44 -2.15 -7.08
N THR A 512 8.88 -1.21 -7.92
CA THR A 512 9.45 0.07 -7.49
C THR A 512 8.40 0.93 -6.76
N TYR A 513 7.15 0.94 -7.23
CA TYR A 513 6.05 1.57 -6.50
C TYR A 513 5.84 0.94 -5.11
N ILE A 514 5.79 -0.41 -5.04
CA ILE A 514 5.67 -1.10 -3.75
C ILE A 514 6.88 -0.82 -2.85
N TRP A 515 8.10 -0.82 -3.40
CA TRP A 515 9.30 -0.47 -2.66
C TRP A 515 9.22 0.94 -2.04
N ARG A 516 8.76 1.91 -2.79
CA ARG A 516 8.54 3.28 -2.28
C ARG A 516 7.58 3.32 -1.10
N MET A 517 6.54 2.51 -1.19
CA MET A 517 5.49 2.47 -0.18
C MET A 517 5.85 1.61 1.03
N TRP A 518 6.77 0.67 0.86
CA TRP A 518 7.03 -0.35 1.87
C TRP A 518 8.50 -0.63 2.17
N GLY A 519 9.34 -0.69 1.16
CA GLY A 519 10.75 -1.12 1.26
C GLY A 519 11.74 0.02 1.40
N ASN A 520 11.33 1.28 1.20
CA ASN A 520 12.22 2.43 1.28
C ASN A 520 12.72 2.62 2.73
N PRO A 521 14.04 2.62 2.99
CA PRO A 521 14.56 2.72 4.34
C PRO A 521 14.28 4.07 5.02
N ASN A 522 13.95 5.10 4.24
CA ASN A 522 13.60 6.42 4.77
C ASN A 522 12.13 6.55 5.16
N ASP A 523 11.32 5.60 4.78
CA ASP A 523 9.88 5.56 5.03
C ASP A 523 9.50 4.33 5.83
N ARG A 524 8.32 4.37 6.44
CA ARG A 524 7.76 3.22 7.15
C ARG A 524 6.53 2.71 6.43
N PRO A 525 6.29 1.40 6.43
CA PRO A 525 5.07 0.87 5.85
C PRO A 525 3.85 1.38 6.62
N LEU A 526 2.86 1.86 5.87
CA LEU A 526 1.62 2.39 6.42
C LEU A 526 0.42 1.46 6.19
N VAL A 527 0.46 0.63 5.15
CA VAL A 527 -0.61 -0.34 4.86
C VAL A 527 0.00 -1.67 4.45
N PRO A 528 -0.69 -2.78 4.68
CA PRO A 528 -0.27 -4.06 4.15
C PRO A 528 -0.21 -4.04 2.62
N ILE A 529 0.80 -4.68 2.06
CA ILE A 529 0.94 -4.81 0.59
C ILE A 529 -0.31 -5.46 0.00
N SER A 530 -0.91 -6.38 0.71
CA SER A 530 -2.15 -7.05 0.29
C SER A 530 -3.35 -6.11 0.09
N ARG A 531 -3.29 -4.89 0.63
CA ARG A 531 -4.32 -3.85 0.51
C ARG A 531 -3.92 -2.70 -0.40
N LEU A 532 -2.73 -2.76 -0.96
CA LEU A 532 -2.20 -1.71 -1.82
C LEU A 532 -2.36 -2.11 -3.28
N MET A 533 -3.19 -1.37 -4.00
CA MET A 533 -3.47 -1.63 -5.41
C MET A 533 -2.24 -1.33 -6.27
N THR A 534 -1.90 -2.26 -7.11
CA THR A 534 -1.20 -2.04 -8.36
C THR A 534 -2.18 -2.37 -9.48
N HIS A 535 -2.11 -1.70 -10.64
CA HIS A 535 -2.92 -2.14 -11.79
C HIS A 535 -2.66 -3.61 -12.06
N GLY A 536 -3.75 -4.33 -12.26
CA GLY A 536 -3.75 -5.78 -12.30
C GLY A 536 -2.98 -6.39 -13.47
N ILE A 537 -3.40 -7.55 -13.89
CA ILE A 537 -2.79 -8.26 -15.03
C ILE A 537 -3.37 -7.70 -16.32
N ILE A 538 -2.51 -7.05 -17.11
CA ILE A 538 -2.91 -6.40 -18.37
C ILE A 538 -2.41 -7.20 -19.57
N LYS A 539 -3.33 -7.65 -20.44
CA LYS A 539 -3.02 -8.22 -21.76
C LYS A 539 -4.22 -8.02 -22.68
N THR A 540 -4.17 -7.01 -23.51
CA THR A 540 -5.31 -6.54 -24.28
C THR A 540 -5.04 -6.48 -25.77
N SER A 541 -6.11 -6.52 -26.56
CA SER A 541 -6.07 -6.52 -28.01
C SER A 541 -5.43 -5.25 -28.61
N ASN A 542 -5.40 -4.15 -27.87
CA ASN A 542 -4.71 -2.93 -28.28
C ASN A 542 -3.20 -2.93 -28.02
N GLY A 543 -2.66 -4.03 -27.42
CA GLY A 543 -1.24 -4.17 -27.16
C GLY A 543 -0.67 -3.24 -26.09
N ARG A 544 -1.52 -2.66 -25.22
CA ARG A 544 -1.03 -1.81 -24.14
C ARG A 544 -0.13 -2.61 -23.18
N MET A 545 0.94 -1.99 -22.74
CA MET A 545 1.98 -2.52 -21.85
C MET A 545 2.91 -3.56 -22.45
N GLU A 546 2.52 -4.20 -23.56
CA GLU A 546 3.34 -5.16 -24.17
C GLU A 546 3.00 -5.54 -25.54
N SER A 547 3.89 -6.26 -26.19
CA SER A 547 3.60 -6.87 -27.46
C SER A 547 2.47 -7.90 -27.35
N LYS A 548 1.75 -8.11 -28.44
CA LYS A 548 0.82 -9.23 -28.55
C LYS A 548 1.51 -10.59 -28.42
N GLU A 549 2.81 -10.63 -28.62
CA GLU A 549 3.64 -11.84 -28.67
C GLU A 549 4.57 -11.89 -27.46
N ASP A 550 3.99 -12.14 -26.27
CA ASP A 550 4.80 -12.39 -25.09
C ASP A 550 5.49 -13.74 -25.18
N ASN A 551 6.72 -13.79 -24.71
CA ASN A 551 7.34 -15.05 -24.32
C ASN A 551 6.56 -15.63 -23.14
N LEU A 552 6.26 -16.93 -23.17
CA LEU A 552 5.44 -17.59 -22.15
C LEU A 552 6.09 -17.51 -20.75
N GLN A 553 7.42 -17.58 -20.69
CA GLN A 553 8.16 -17.45 -19.42
C GLN A 553 8.01 -16.05 -18.83
N ASP A 554 8.11 -14.99 -19.64
CA ASP A 554 7.93 -13.62 -19.18
C ASP A 554 6.48 -13.35 -18.72
N TRP A 555 5.51 -13.96 -19.39
CA TRP A 555 4.12 -13.94 -18.95
C TRP A 555 3.94 -14.62 -17.59
N TYR A 556 4.54 -15.80 -17.40
CA TYR A 556 4.52 -16.51 -16.13
C TYR A 556 5.14 -15.69 -14.99
N ASP A 557 6.36 -15.15 -15.22
CA ASP A 557 7.08 -14.30 -14.27
C ASP A 557 6.25 -13.09 -13.86
N TYR A 558 5.62 -12.43 -14.83
CA TYR A 558 4.79 -11.26 -14.61
C TYR A 558 3.54 -11.59 -13.77
N VAL A 559 2.84 -12.66 -14.11
CA VAL A 559 1.66 -13.12 -13.35
C VAL A 559 2.06 -13.54 -11.93
N LEU A 560 3.15 -14.28 -11.79
CA LEU A 560 3.66 -14.74 -10.51
C LEU A 560 4.05 -13.58 -9.61
N MET A 561 4.76 -12.57 -10.12
CA MET A 561 5.11 -11.38 -9.35
C MET A 561 3.87 -10.61 -8.90
N HIS A 562 2.83 -10.51 -9.73
CA HIS A 562 1.59 -9.86 -9.34
C HIS A 562 0.92 -10.57 -8.14
N TYR A 563 0.78 -11.88 -8.21
CA TYR A 563 0.17 -12.65 -7.12
C TYR A 563 1.09 -12.79 -5.90
N GLY A 564 2.40 -12.85 -6.11
CA GLY A 564 3.40 -12.96 -5.07
C GLY A 564 3.45 -11.76 -4.12
N ARG A 565 2.96 -10.59 -4.55
CA ARG A 565 2.75 -9.42 -3.68
C ARG A 565 1.70 -9.67 -2.60
N GLY A 566 0.87 -10.72 -2.76
CA GLY A 566 -0.20 -11.04 -1.82
C GLY A 566 -1.46 -10.20 -2.01
N THR A 567 -1.63 -9.58 -3.17
CA THR A 567 -2.77 -8.71 -3.46
C THR A 567 -4.11 -9.41 -3.24
N LEU A 568 -5.01 -8.76 -2.50
CA LEU A 568 -6.39 -9.24 -2.31
C LEU A 568 -7.28 -8.82 -3.48
N LEU A 569 -7.04 -7.68 -4.10
CA LEU A 569 -7.74 -7.27 -5.32
C LEU A 569 -7.00 -7.85 -6.53
N LYS A 570 -7.60 -8.87 -7.12
CA LYS A 570 -7.09 -9.58 -8.29
C LYS A 570 -7.78 -9.03 -9.53
N GLU A 571 -7.18 -8.04 -10.13
CA GLU A 571 -7.77 -7.27 -11.21
C GLU A 571 -7.24 -7.74 -12.57
N TRP A 572 -8.12 -8.13 -13.47
CA TRP A 572 -7.77 -8.59 -14.82
C TRP A 572 -8.26 -7.61 -15.87
N TYR A 573 -7.32 -6.94 -16.52
CA TYR A 573 -7.52 -6.16 -17.73
C TYR A 573 -7.10 -7.00 -18.94
N ILE A 574 -7.91 -7.96 -19.27
CA ILE A 574 -7.58 -9.01 -20.25
C ILE A 574 -8.64 -9.03 -21.34
N SER A 575 -8.19 -8.96 -22.61
CA SER A 575 -9.01 -9.38 -23.76
C SER A 575 -8.91 -10.89 -23.88
N PRO A 576 -9.97 -11.67 -23.59
CA PRO A 576 -9.85 -13.13 -23.49
C PRO A 576 -9.34 -13.82 -24.74
N GLU A 577 -9.66 -13.25 -25.90
CA GLU A 577 -9.29 -13.79 -27.21
C GLU A 577 -7.82 -13.67 -27.57
N VAL A 578 -7.04 -12.83 -26.86
CA VAL A 578 -5.59 -12.72 -27.14
C VAL A 578 -4.74 -13.66 -26.30
N LEU A 579 -5.33 -14.35 -25.33
CA LEU A 579 -4.63 -15.36 -24.55
C LEU A 579 -4.64 -16.73 -25.25
N LYS A 580 -3.46 -17.26 -25.51
CA LYS A 580 -3.27 -18.64 -25.97
C LYS A 580 -3.57 -19.62 -24.82
N PRO A 581 -3.86 -20.90 -25.09
CA PRO A 581 -4.11 -21.91 -24.06
C PRO A 581 -3.04 -21.95 -22.94
N ASP A 582 -1.76 -21.84 -23.30
CA ASP A 582 -0.66 -21.88 -22.33
C ASP A 582 -0.63 -20.60 -21.46
N HIS A 583 -1.04 -19.44 -21.98
CA HIS A 583 -1.20 -18.23 -21.17
C HIS A 583 -2.33 -18.39 -20.15
N TRP A 584 -3.47 -18.95 -20.54
CA TRP A 584 -4.56 -19.28 -19.62
C TRP A 584 -4.13 -20.26 -18.56
N LYS A 585 -3.44 -21.33 -18.95
CA LYS A 585 -2.91 -22.32 -18.02
C LYS A 585 -1.98 -21.67 -16.98
N ALA A 586 -1.05 -20.82 -17.42
CA ALA A 586 -0.16 -20.08 -16.54
C ALA A 586 -0.93 -19.21 -15.54
N LEU A 587 -1.84 -18.37 -16.04
CA LEU A 587 -2.64 -17.46 -15.21
C LEU A 587 -3.48 -18.23 -14.18
N CYS A 588 -4.18 -19.27 -14.59
CA CYS A 588 -5.06 -20.04 -13.72
C CYS A 588 -4.26 -20.85 -12.68
N THR A 589 -3.11 -21.42 -13.09
CA THR A 589 -2.23 -22.17 -12.18
C THR A 589 -1.69 -21.25 -11.07
N VAL A 590 -1.17 -20.07 -11.43
CA VAL A 590 -0.67 -19.10 -10.46
C VAL A 590 -1.78 -18.58 -9.55
N HIS A 591 -2.97 -18.33 -10.11
CA HIS A 591 -4.13 -17.92 -9.32
C HIS A 591 -4.50 -18.97 -8.25
N ASN A 592 -4.59 -20.23 -8.63
CA ASN A 592 -4.93 -21.33 -7.73
C ASN A 592 -3.85 -21.53 -6.65
N TRP A 593 -2.56 -21.47 -7.05
CA TRP A 593 -1.45 -21.51 -6.10
C TRP A 593 -1.53 -20.35 -5.08
N ALA A 594 -1.73 -19.12 -5.54
CA ALA A 594 -1.87 -17.96 -4.67
C ALA A 594 -3.09 -18.09 -3.73
N THR A 595 -4.19 -18.64 -4.23
CA THR A 595 -5.40 -18.90 -3.43
C THR A 595 -5.13 -19.94 -2.33
N ALA A 596 -4.41 -21.00 -2.65
CA ALA A 596 -4.02 -22.03 -1.67
C ALA A 596 -3.07 -21.48 -0.59
N HIS A 597 -2.28 -20.47 -0.91
CA HIS A 597 -1.33 -19.83 0.01
C HIS A 597 -1.80 -18.46 0.52
N GLN A 598 -3.08 -18.13 0.41
CA GLN A 598 -3.60 -16.81 0.75
C GLN A 598 -3.31 -16.43 2.21
N GLY A 599 -3.27 -17.38 3.14
CA GLY A 599 -2.91 -17.14 4.54
C GLY A 599 -1.53 -16.47 4.66
N ALA A 600 -0.51 -17.04 4.02
CA ALA A 600 0.84 -16.48 3.99
C ALA A 600 0.90 -15.18 3.17
N LEU A 601 0.27 -15.16 2.00
CA LEU A 601 0.28 -14.01 1.08
C LEU A 601 -0.40 -12.76 1.66
N ASN A 602 -1.39 -12.90 2.54
CA ASN A 602 -2.01 -11.76 3.21
C ASN A 602 -1.05 -10.94 4.09
N SER A 603 0.02 -11.57 4.55
CA SER A 603 1.01 -10.99 5.45
C SER A 603 2.34 -10.68 4.79
N THR A 604 2.38 -10.58 3.47
CA THR A 604 3.63 -10.31 2.74
C THR A 604 4.28 -9.02 3.15
N VAL A 605 5.59 -9.07 3.29
CA VAL A 605 6.48 -7.93 3.45
C VAL A 605 7.45 -7.84 2.28
N PHE A 606 7.81 -6.64 1.90
CA PHE A 606 8.85 -6.40 0.89
C PHE A 606 10.24 -6.67 1.49
N ILE A 607 11.08 -7.35 0.74
CA ILE A 607 12.46 -7.68 1.13
C ILE A 607 13.44 -7.39 -0.01
N GLY A 608 14.68 -7.15 0.33
CA GLY A 608 15.73 -6.83 -0.62
C GLY A 608 15.87 -5.35 -0.92
N GLY A 609 16.42 -5.03 -2.07
CA GLY A 609 16.78 -3.66 -2.44
C GLY A 609 15.80 -3.00 -3.41
N ARG A 610 16.19 -1.85 -3.91
CA ARG A 610 15.40 -1.04 -4.85
C ARG A 610 15.34 -1.72 -6.23
N PRO A 611 14.15 -2.05 -6.76
CA PRO A 611 14.02 -2.80 -8.01
C PRO A 611 14.59 -2.08 -9.23
N ASP A 612 14.32 -0.78 -9.37
CA ASP A 612 14.77 0.05 -10.48
C ASP A 612 16.24 0.47 -10.39
N GLU A 613 16.95 0.05 -9.36
CA GLU A 613 18.40 0.10 -9.27
C GLU A 613 19.07 -1.24 -9.60
N GLY A 614 18.27 -2.22 -9.99
CA GLY A 614 18.72 -3.55 -10.35
C GLY A 614 19.04 -4.44 -9.15
N ASN A 615 18.59 -4.11 -7.96
CA ASN A 615 18.81 -4.96 -6.78
C ASN A 615 17.86 -6.16 -6.78
N ALA A 616 18.34 -7.29 -6.27
CA ALA A 616 17.48 -8.43 -5.99
C ALA A 616 16.47 -8.07 -4.89
N TYR A 617 15.23 -8.50 -5.06
CA TYR A 617 14.14 -8.21 -4.14
C TYR A 617 13.07 -9.31 -4.18
N GLY A 618 12.09 -9.21 -3.29
CA GLY A 618 10.95 -10.11 -3.30
C GLY A 618 9.93 -9.80 -2.22
N TYR A 619 9.03 -10.75 -2.04
CA TYR A 619 7.92 -10.71 -1.10
C TYR A 619 7.91 -12.01 -0.31
N ILE A 620 7.95 -11.91 1.01
CA ILE A 620 7.83 -13.05 1.91
C ILE A 620 6.62 -12.87 2.81
N GLY A 621 5.82 -13.91 2.97
CA GLY A 621 4.69 -13.93 3.89
C GLY A 621 4.65 -15.22 4.68
N TRP A 622 4.16 -15.15 5.93
CA TRP A 622 4.11 -16.26 6.87
C TRP A 622 2.68 -16.64 7.24
N ASP A 623 2.44 -17.92 7.32
CA ASP A 623 1.24 -18.52 7.91
C ASP A 623 1.69 -19.60 8.92
N GLY A 624 1.70 -19.23 10.21
CA GLY A 624 2.27 -20.04 11.26
C GLY A 624 3.77 -20.32 11.02
N ASP A 625 4.10 -21.57 10.78
CA ASP A 625 5.48 -22.04 10.55
C ASP A 625 5.79 -22.32 9.07
N LYS A 626 4.94 -21.90 8.19
CA LYS A 626 5.14 -21.99 6.74
C LYS A 626 5.24 -20.60 6.13
N ALA A 627 6.05 -20.45 5.09
CA ALA A 627 6.12 -19.21 4.34
C ALA A 627 6.09 -19.46 2.84
N VAL A 628 5.69 -18.40 2.16
CA VAL A 628 5.84 -18.26 0.72
C VAL A 628 6.80 -17.10 0.46
N LEU A 629 7.75 -17.31 -0.42
CA LEU A 629 8.67 -16.30 -0.92
C LEU A 629 8.58 -16.24 -2.44
N VAL A 630 8.31 -15.09 -2.99
CA VAL A 630 8.47 -14.81 -4.43
C VAL A 630 9.54 -13.76 -4.58
N ALA A 631 10.60 -14.08 -5.33
CA ALA A 631 11.78 -13.24 -5.43
C ALA A 631 12.21 -13.05 -6.87
N ARG A 632 12.87 -11.92 -7.15
CA ARG A 632 13.29 -11.54 -8.48
C ARG A 632 14.66 -10.87 -8.49
N ASN A 633 15.43 -11.18 -9.52
CA ASN A 633 16.67 -10.49 -9.88
C ASN A 633 16.45 -9.70 -11.18
N THR A 634 16.68 -8.42 -11.16
CA THR A 634 16.46 -7.50 -12.29
C THR A 634 17.73 -7.20 -13.07
N GLN A 635 18.83 -7.93 -12.83
CA GLN A 635 20.10 -7.79 -13.54
C GLN A 635 20.55 -9.08 -14.19
N ALA A 636 21.47 -8.95 -15.13
CA ALA A 636 22.05 -10.09 -15.85
C ALA A 636 22.94 -10.98 -14.97
N ASN A 637 23.63 -10.41 -13.98
CA ASN A 637 24.48 -11.20 -13.09
C ASN A 637 23.67 -11.83 -11.93
N PRO A 638 24.05 -13.02 -11.46
CA PRO A 638 23.44 -13.59 -10.26
C PRO A 638 23.59 -12.66 -9.04
N GLN A 639 22.56 -12.58 -8.24
CA GLN A 639 22.55 -11.75 -7.02
C GLN A 639 22.12 -12.54 -5.78
N LYS A 640 22.67 -12.14 -4.67
CA LYS A 640 22.30 -12.66 -3.36
C LYS A 640 21.13 -11.84 -2.79
N LEU A 641 20.02 -12.49 -2.48
CA LEU A 641 18.91 -11.93 -1.71
C LEU A 641 19.09 -12.30 -0.24
N ILE A 642 19.16 -11.28 0.62
CA ILE A 642 19.35 -11.42 2.05
C ILE A 642 18.03 -11.15 2.76
N ILE A 643 17.54 -12.11 3.54
CA ILE A 643 16.22 -12.06 4.19
C ILE A 643 16.40 -12.24 5.70
N PRO A 644 16.03 -11.26 6.52
CA PRO A 644 16.00 -11.45 7.97
C PRO A 644 14.97 -12.52 8.34
N PHE A 645 15.40 -13.59 9.03
CA PHE A 645 14.48 -14.65 9.46
C PHE A 645 14.03 -14.39 10.90
N ASN A 646 13.31 -13.29 11.08
CA ASN A 646 12.92 -12.77 12.39
C ASN A 646 11.58 -12.01 12.29
N PRO A 647 11.06 -11.43 13.38
CA PRO A 647 9.78 -10.73 13.36
C PRO A 647 9.67 -9.53 12.39
N SER A 648 10.77 -8.96 11.90
CA SER A 648 10.71 -7.87 10.91
C SER A 648 10.15 -8.32 9.56
N THR A 649 10.18 -9.62 9.28
CA THR A 649 9.55 -10.24 8.10
C THR A 649 8.24 -10.94 8.43
N GLY A 650 7.65 -10.67 9.60
CA GLY A 650 6.40 -11.31 10.05
C GLY A 650 6.55 -12.68 10.67
N PHE A 651 7.77 -13.21 10.80
CA PHE A 651 8.01 -14.47 11.47
C PHE A 651 7.85 -14.34 12.99
N ASN A 652 6.89 -15.05 13.58
CA ASN A 652 6.55 -14.96 15.00
C ASN A 652 6.68 -16.29 15.76
N GLN A 653 7.38 -17.28 15.17
CA GLN A 653 7.55 -18.61 15.75
C GLN A 653 8.86 -18.73 16.55
N SER A 654 9.05 -19.90 17.15
CA SER A 654 10.25 -20.21 17.95
C SER A 654 11.54 -20.04 17.17
N LEU A 655 12.51 -19.35 17.76
CA LEU A 655 13.85 -19.18 17.20
C LEU A 655 14.68 -20.48 17.26
N ASN A 656 15.79 -20.51 16.56
CA ASN A 656 16.74 -21.63 16.50
C ASN A 656 16.13 -22.95 16.02
N LYS A 657 15.14 -22.86 15.12
CA LYS A 657 14.56 -24.05 14.46
C LYS A 657 15.04 -24.12 13.01
N SER A 658 15.21 -25.34 12.52
CA SER A 658 15.64 -25.60 11.16
C SER A 658 14.45 -25.51 10.20
N TYR A 659 14.71 -24.89 9.07
CA TYR A 659 13.78 -24.74 7.94
C TYR A 659 14.50 -25.04 6.64
N PHE A 660 13.74 -25.49 5.64
CA PHE A 660 14.22 -25.61 4.27
C PHE A 660 13.23 -24.97 3.30
N ALA A 661 13.74 -24.64 2.10
CA ALA A 661 12.94 -24.07 1.05
C ALA A 661 12.80 -25.06 -0.12
N LYS A 662 11.55 -25.28 -0.55
CA LYS A 662 11.27 -25.92 -1.83
C LYS A 662 11.22 -24.83 -2.90
N VAL A 663 11.99 -24.99 -3.97
CA VAL A 663 11.81 -24.21 -5.19
C VAL A 663 10.56 -24.77 -5.86
N VAL A 664 9.53 -23.95 -6.06
CA VAL A 664 8.28 -24.37 -6.71
C VAL A 664 8.08 -23.71 -8.08
N TYR A 665 8.90 -22.71 -8.40
CA TYR A 665 8.96 -22.06 -9.69
C TYR A 665 10.38 -21.49 -9.94
N PRO A 666 10.96 -21.54 -11.16
CA PRO A 666 10.39 -22.05 -12.41
C PRO A 666 10.55 -23.56 -12.60
N TYR A 667 11.10 -24.25 -11.64
CA TYR A 667 11.30 -25.70 -11.60
C TYR A 667 11.07 -26.21 -10.17
N GLN A 668 10.96 -27.53 -9.99
CA GLN A 668 10.83 -28.13 -8.65
C GLN A 668 12.17 -28.65 -8.18
N ASP A 669 12.60 -28.20 -7.01
CA ASP A 669 13.80 -28.68 -6.34
C ASP A 669 13.79 -28.32 -4.83
N ILE A 670 14.76 -28.82 -4.09
CA ILE A 670 15.08 -28.38 -2.75
C ILE A 670 16.24 -27.39 -2.83
N TYR A 671 16.08 -26.21 -2.29
CA TYR A 671 17.19 -25.28 -2.17
C TYR A 671 18.23 -25.87 -1.20
N PRO A 672 19.53 -25.96 -1.58
CA PRO A 672 20.50 -26.83 -0.91
C PRO A 672 20.97 -26.34 0.48
N THR A 673 20.27 -25.36 1.05
CA THR A 673 20.65 -24.76 2.34
C THR A 673 19.55 -24.96 3.36
N THR A 674 19.92 -25.40 4.56
CA THR A 674 19.05 -25.37 5.75
C THR A 674 19.16 -24.01 6.41
N PHE A 675 18.04 -23.37 6.65
CA PHE A 675 17.94 -22.07 7.30
C PHE A 675 17.60 -22.22 8.78
N ILE A 676 18.11 -21.33 9.61
CA ILE A 676 17.85 -21.32 11.05
C ILE A 676 17.06 -20.07 11.43
N SER A 677 15.89 -20.24 12.05
CA SER A 677 15.07 -19.11 12.50
C SER A 677 15.82 -18.25 13.53
N GLY A 678 15.71 -16.95 13.38
CA GLY A 678 16.50 -15.97 14.15
C GLY A 678 17.79 -15.53 13.48
N LYS A 679 18.21 -16.22 12.40
CA LYS A 679 19.36 -15.85 11.57
C LYS A 679 18.91 -15.25 10.25
N THR A 680 19.84 -15.04 9.35
CA THR A 680 19.55 -14.55 7.99
C THR A 680 19.41 -15.71 7.02
N ILE A 681 18.42 -15.63 6.13
CA ILE A 681 18.30 -16.49 4.96
C ILE A 681 19.05 -15.83 3.81
N GLU A 682 19.91 -16.59 3.14
CA GLU A 682 20.59 -16.14 1.91
C GLU A 682 20.18 -17.03 0.74
N ILE A 683 19.66 -16.41 -0.32
CA ILE A 683 19.26 -17.09 -1.56
C ILE A 683 19.96 -16.44 -2.74
N ILE A 684 20.59 -17.24 -3.58
CA ILE A 684 21.17 -16.76 -4.83
C ILE A 684 20.14 -16.87 -5.95
N LEU A 685 19.81 -15.74 -6.54
CA LEU A 685 18.93 -15.65 -7.70
C LEU A 685 19.76 -15.53 -8.99
N PRO A 686 19.57 -16.42 -9.97
CA PRO A 686 20.20 -16.27 -11.30
C PRO A 686 19.83 -14.94 -11.95
N GLY A 687 20.59 -14.54 -12.96
CA GLY A 687 20.32 -13.31 -13.70
C GLY A 687 18.94 -13.31 -14.34
N TYR A 688 18.23 -12.23 -14.20
CA TYR A 688 16.83 -12.03 -14.64
C TYR A 688 15.83 -13.11 -14.19
N ALA A 689 16.16 -13.88 -13.16
CA ALA A 689 15.28 -14.94 -12.69
C ALA A 689 14.16 -14.39 -11.80
N THR A 690 12.97 -14.91 -12.00
CA THR A 690 11.87 -14.88 -11.02
C THR A 690 11.73 -16.27 -10.43
N MET A 691 11.66 -16.38 -9.10
CA MET A 691 11.59 -17.66 -8.40
C MET A 691 10.56 -17.62 -7.28
N ALA A 692 9.86 -18.73 -7.08
CA ALA A 692 8.99 -18.92 -5.93
C ALA A 692 9.46 -20.08 -5.07
N PHE A 693 9.34 -19.90 -3.76
CA PHE A 693 9.76 -20.88 -2.75
C PHE A 693 8.66 -21.06 -1.71
N GLU A 694 8.55 -22.28 -1.22
CA GLU A 694 7.77 -22.62 -0.03
C GLU A 694 8.73 -23.03 1.09
N LEU A 695 8.69 -22.30 2.21
CA LEU A 695 9.50 -22.58 3.37
C LEU A 695 8.69 -23.36 4.40
N GLN A 696 9.31 -24.39 4.99
CA GLN A 696 8.71 -25.20 6.04
C GLN A 696 9.77 -25.74 7.02
N LYS A 697 9.32 -26.13 8.20
CA LYS A 697 10.22 -26.77 9.19
C LYS A 697 10.86 -28.04 8.65
N GLY A 698 12.13 -28.25 8.94
CA GLY A 698 12.89 -29.41 8.52
C GLY A 698 14.30 -29.07 8.08
N VAL A 699 14.99 -30.05 7.54
CA VAL A 699 16.37 -29.94 7.05
C VAL A 699 16.37 -30.14 5.55
N ALA A 700 17.13 -29.33 4.83
CA ALA A 700 17.28 -29.44 3.40
C ALA A 700 17.93 -30.80 3.02
N SER A 701 17.35 -31.50 2.07
CA SER A 701 18.02 -32.58 1.34
C SER A 701 18.95 -32.00 0.27
N LYS A 702 19.87 -32.82 -0.23
CA LYS A 702 20.71 -32.39 -1.35
C LYS A 702 19.84 -32.16 -2.60
N SER A 703 20.05 -31.04 -3.28
CA SER A 703 19.50 -30.82 -4.63
C SER A 703 19.95 -31.95 -5.56
N LYS A 704 19.02 -32.47 -6.34
CA LYS A 704 19.30 -33.46 -7.36
C LYS A 704 19.57 -32.84 -8.72
N LEU A 705 19.28 -31.56 -8.88
CA LEU A 705 19.52 -30.83 -10.11
C LEU A 705 20.99 -30.43 -10.23
N GLN A 706 21.64 -30.92 -11.25
CA GLN A 706 22.96 -30.44 -11.64
C GLN A 706 22.77 -29.43 -12.78
N PRO A 707 23.20 -28.15 -12.60
CA PRO A 707 23.17 -27.21 -13.70
C PRO A 707 24.09 -27.71 -14.84
N GLU A 708 23.56 -27.74 -16.04
CA GLU A 708 24.39 -27.97 -17.21
C GLU A 708 25.38 -26.82 -17.34
N LYS A 709 26.69 -27.16 -17.32
CA LYS A 709 27.73 -26.13 -17.43
C LYS A 709 27.85 -25.79 -18.92
N MET A 710 27.53 -24.56 -19.27
CA MET A 710 27.85 -24.07 -20.62
C MET A 710 29.34 -23.95 -20.81
N GLN A 711 29.84 -24.50 -21.92
CA GLN A 711 31.25 -24.43 -22.29
C GLN A 711 31.48 -23.19 -23.13
N PHE A 712 32.38 -22.34 -22.69
CA PHE A 712 32.81 -21.15 -23.44
C PHE A 712 34.29 -20.82 -23.18
N THR A 713 34.93 -20.21 -24.17
CA THR A 713 36.30 -19.69 -24.04
C THR A 713 36.31 -18.24 -24.49
N THR A 714 36.85 -17.35 -23.68
CA THR A 714 36.96 -15.92 -24.00
C THR A 714 38.42 -15.53 -24.20
N ASN A 715 38.72 -14.91 -25.33
CA ASN A 715 39.99 -14.26 -25.57
C ASN A 715 39.77 -12.72 -25.48
N LYS A 716 40.32 -12.11 -24.47
CA LYS A 716 40.26 -10.63 -24.23
C LYS A 716 41.45 -9.87 -24.78
N ASN A 717 42.44 -10.59 -25.28
CA ASN A 717 43.69 -9.99 -25.75
C ASN A 717 43.67 -9.75 -27.27
N GLY A 718 44.12 -8.58 -27.74
CA GLY A 718 44.21 -8.18 -29.14
C GLY A 718 43.14 -7.18 -29.58
N ASP A 719 43.27 -6.73 -30.80
CA ASP A 719 42.42 -5.70 -31.42
C ASP A 719 40.96 -6.16 -31.63
N HIS A 720 40.70 -7.46 -31.55
CA HIS A 720 39.41 -8.07 -31.75
C HIS A 720 39.11 -9.13 -30.65
N PRO A 721 38.66 -8.71 -29.48
CA PRO A 721 38.28 -9.66 -28.44
C PRO A 721 37.11 -10.51 -28.91
N TYR A 722 37.11 -11.79 -28.56
CA TYR A 722 36.02 -12.71 -28.92
C TYR A 722 35.73 -13.75 -27.85
N THR A 723 34.52 -14.29 -27.91
CA THR A 723 34.11 -15.45 -27.12
C THR A 723 33.66 -16.55 -28.03
N SER A 724 34.19 -17.75 -27.83
CA SER A 724 33.68 -18.97 -28.45
C SER A 724 32.78 -19.71 -27.48
N VAL A 725 31.55 -20.00 -27.86
CA VAL A 725 30.54 -20.63 -27.01
C VAL A 725 29.81 -21.71 -27.76
N VAL A 726 29.52 -22.81 -27.06
CA VAL A 726 28.66 -23.90 -27.58
C VAL A 726 27.23 -23.58 -27.18
N ILE A 727 26.35 -23.46 -28.17
CA ILE A 727 24.93 -23.27 -27.96
C ILE A 727 24.26 -24.63 -27.75
N PRO A 728 23.64 -24.89 -26.59
CA PRO A 728 22.97 -26.16 -26.30
C PRO A 728 21.84 -26.47 -27.28
N THR A 729 21.48 -27.75 -27.38
CA THR A 729 20.35 -28.22 -28.19
C THR A 729 19.03 -28.25 -27.46
N ASN A 730 19.06 -28.25 -26.12
CA ASN A 730 17.88 -28.34 -25.25
C ASN A 730 17.25 -26.97 -24.95
N VAL A 731 17.36 -26.04 -25.89
CA VAL A 731 16.77 -24.70 -25.78
C VAL A 731 15.26 -24.80 -25.87
N LYS A 732 14.58 -24.31 -24.86
CA LYS A 732 13.12 -24.19 -24.82
C LYS A 732 12.74 -22.75 -24.48
N GLY A 733 12.71 -21.88 -25.43
CA GLY A 733 12.41 -20.47 -25.21
C GLY A 733 13.53 -19.55 -25.67
N ARG A 734 13.94 -18.62 -24.83
CA ARG A 734 14.91 -17.59 -25.20
C ARG A 734 16.35 -18.08 -25.16
N TYR A 735 17.09 -17.69 -26.17
CA TYR A 735 18.55 -17.83 -26.23
C TYR A 735 19.16 -16.60 -26.86
N ASP A 736 19.53 -15.63 -26.00
CA ASP A 736 19.93 -14.30 -26.45
C ASP A 736 21.36 -13.97 -26.02
N LEU A 737 22.06 -13.25 -26.87
CA LEU A 737 23.22 -12.46 -26.50
C LEU A 737 22.71 -11.06 -26.08
N LEU A 738 22.87 -10.74 -24.81
CA LEU A 738 22.55 -9.42 -24.27
C LEU A 738 23.78 -8.54 -24.30
N VAL A 739 23.68 -7.34 -24.86
CA VAL A 739 24.70 -6.30 -24.79
C VAL A 739 24.14 -5.14 -24.00
N ILE A 740 24.79 -4.79 -22.89
CA ILE A 740 24.24 -3.88 -21.87
C ILE A 740 25.21 -2.75 -21.58
N GLY A 741 24.69 -1.54 -21.37
CA GLY A 741 25.43 -0.40 -20.86
C GLY A 741 26.24 0.38 -21.92
N TYR A 742 26.08 0.10 -23.18
CA TYR A 742 26.82 0.76 -24.25
C TYR A 742 26.46 2.24 -24.44
N PRO A 743 27.41 3.11 -24.72
CA PRO A 743 27.14 4.51 -25.08
C PRO A 743 26.61 4.63 -26.52
N SER A 744 27.04 3.76 -27.41
CA SER A 744 26.52 3.54 -28.77
C SER A 744 26.48 2.04 -29.06
N VAL A 745 25.53 1.58 -29.87
CA VAL A 745 25.39 0.15 -30.19
C VAL A 745 26.71 -0.39 -30.75
N PRO A 746 27.38 -1.32 -30.06
CA PRO A 746 28.63 -1.87 -30.54
C PRO A 746 28.39 -2.79 -31.74
N ARG A 747 29.40 -2.90 -32.61
CA ARG A 747 29.38 -3.86 -33.68
C ARG A 747 29.64 -5.27 -33.12
N ILE A 748 28.66 -6.13 -33.22
CA ILE A 748 28.75 -7.54 -32.82
C ILE A 748 28.86 -8.40 -34.11
N ILE A 749 29.86 -9.25 -34.17
CA ILE A 749 30.08 -10.17 -35.31
C ILE A 749 29.93 -11.61 -34.79
N ILE A 750 29.10 -12.41 -35.43
CA ILE A 750 28.86 -13.81 -35.08
C ILE A 750 29.26 -14.69 -36.28
N ASN A 751 30.30 -15.51 -36.09
CA ASN A 751 30.89 -16.35 -37.15
C ASN A 751 31.25 -15.58 -38.43
N GLY A 752 31.73 -14.34 -38.30
CA GLY A 752 32.11 -13.49 -39.43
C GLY A 752 31.00 -12.55 -39.92
N ASP A 753 29.74 -12.79 -39.57
CA ASP A 753 28.59 -11.99 -40.00
C ASP A 753 28.25 -10.91 -38.95
N SER A 754 28.04 -9.67 -39.39
CA SER A 754 27.57 -8.61 -38.52
C SER A 754 26.14 -8.87 -38.07
N ALA A 755 25.89 -8.82 -36.76
CA ALA A 755 24.56 -8.96 -36.19
C ALA A 755 23.77 -7.66 -36.42
N THR A 756 22.89 -7.66 -37.43
CA THR A 756 22.06 -6.50 -37.80
C THR A 756 20.64 -6.58 -37.25
N SER A 757 20.19 -7.80 -36.92
CA SER A 757 18.87 -8.03 -36.33
C SER A 757 18.97 -8.18 -34.81
N TYR A 758 18.41 -7.24 -34.09
CA TYR A 758 18.36 -7.24 -32.61
C TYR A 758 17.12 -6.53 -32.09
N ARG A 759 16.69 -6.95 -30.92
CA ARG A 759 15.65 -6.25 -30.15
C ARG A 759 16.35 -5.18 -29.31
N LYS A 760 15.82 -3.97 -29.29
CA LYS A 760 16.37 -2.84 -28.53
C LYS A 760 15.43 -2.47 -27.40
N SER A 761 15.97 -2.31 -26.20
CA SER A 761 15.21 -1.68 -25.12
C SER A 761 14.88 -0.23 -25.50
N LYS A 762 13.67 0.22 -25.19
CA LYS A 762 13.29 1.61 -25.44
C LYS A 762 14.04 2.51 -24.46
N ALA A 763 14.89 3.38 -25.01
CA ALA A 763 15.72 4.26 -24.20
C ALA A 763 15.01 5.54 -23.70
N ALA A 764 13.72 5.74 -24.02
CA ALA A 764 13.00 6.94 -23.61
C ALA A 764 12.41 6.79 -22.22
N ILE A 765 12.80 7.67 -21.30
CA ILE A 765 12.24 7.70 -19.95
C ILE A 765 10.76 8.03 -20.03
N ASN A 766 9.93 7.07 -19.63
CA ASN A 766 8.52 7.33 -19.46
C ASN A 766 8.32 8.12 -18.15
N LYS A 767 7.92 9.40 -18.26
CA LYS A 767 7.67 10.27 -17.09
C LYS A 767 6.57 9.76 -16.16
N PHE A 768 5.75 8.84 -16.62
CA PHE A 768 4.72 8.20 -15.80
C PHE A 768 5.19 6.92 -15.10
N ALA A 769 6.36 6.41 -15.42
CA ALA A 769 6.91 5.24 -14.76
C ALA A 769 7.26 5.53 -13.28
N ASN A 770 7.08 4.53 -12.43
CA ASN A 770 7.28 4.70 -10.99
C ASN A 770 8.73 5.00 -10.61
N TYR A 771 9.70 4.46 -11.34
CA TYR A 771 11.11 4.77 -11.09
C TYR A 771 11.43 6.24 -11.39
N ALA A 772 10.83 6.84 -12.43
CA ALA A 772 10.99 8.26 -12.71
C ALA A 772 10.41 9.12 -11.57
N LYS A 773 9.31 8.66 -10.96
CA LYS A 773 8.67 9.29 -9.80
C LYS A 773 9.47 9.08 -8.52
N ALA A 774 10.14 7.96 -8.37
CA ALA A 774 11.01 7.66 -7.24
C ALA A 774 12.36 8.41 -7.26
N GLY A 775 12.60 9.17 -8.33
CA GLY A 775 13.90 9.77 -8.61
C GLY A 775 14.80 8.83 -9.41
N MET A 776 15.57 9.40 -10.34
CA MET A 776 16.48 8.63 -11.20
C MET A 776 17.54 7.93 -10.33
N PRO A 777 17.82 6.63 -10.59
CA PRO A 777 18.91 5.94 -9.93
C PRO A 777 20.24 6.66 -10.23
N SER A 778 20.97 7.03 -9.19
CA SER A 778 22.24 7.75 -9.36
C SER A 778 23.25 6.90 -10.14
N GLY A 779 23.82 7.46 -11.17
CA GLY A 779 24.93 6.86 -11.93
C GLY A 779 24.54 5.76 -12.93
N LYS A 780 23.29 5.36 -13.04
CA LYS A 780 22.86 4.23 -13.88
C LYS A 780 22.13 4.60 -15.18
N ALA A 781 21.94 5.88 -15.48
CA ALA A 781 21.28 6.30 -16.72
C ALA A 781 21.94 5.72 -18.00
N LYS A 782 23.23 5.50 -17.96
CA LYS A 782 24.01 4.86 -19.07
C LYS A 782 23.75 3.36 -19.17
N ALA A 783 23.37 2.69 -18.08
CA ALA A 783 23.11 1.26 -18.05
C ALA A 783 21.76 0.85 -18.67
N TRP A 784 20.92 1.82 -19.05
CA TRP A 784 19.60 1.54 -19.61
C TRP A 784 19.60 1.24 -21.11
N ASN A 785 20.77 1.17 -21.73
CA ASN A 785 20.90 0.73 -23.09
C ASN A 785 21.16 -0.77 -23.13
N MET A 786 20.22 -1.53 -23.72
CA MET A 786 20.35 -2.96 -23.93
C MET A 786 19.87 -3.33 -25.34
N ILE A 787 20.60 -4.21 -25.99
CA ILE A 787 20.13 -4.97 -27.15
C ILE A 787 20.18 -6.46 -26.84
N ALA A 788 19.27 -7.23 -27.46
CA ALA A 788 19.21 -8.67 -27.38
C ALA A 788 19.25 -9.27 -28.80
N ILE A 789 20.25 -10.10 -29.07
CA ILE A 789 20.46 -10.77 -30.34
C ILE A 789 20.05 -12.24 -30.17
N ASP A 790 19.06 -12.68 -30.93
CA ASP A 790 18.59 -14.07 -30.89
C ASP A 790 19.64 -15.05 -31.44
N LEU A 791 20.06 -15.99 -30.62
CA LEU A 791 21.04 -17.03 -30.97
C LEU A 791 20.39 -18.42 -31.22
N SER A 792 19.08 -18.54 -31.16
CA SER A 792 18.36 -19.83 -31.22
C SER A 792 18.66 -20.58 -32.49
N LYS A 793 18.92 -19.89 -33.61
CA LYS A 793 19.31 -20.48 -34.90
C LYS A 793 20.66 -21.22 -34.89
N TYR A 794 21.44 -21.03 -33.84
CA TYR A 794 22.74 -21.68 -33.67
C TYR A 794 22.69 -22.85 -32.69
N ALA A 795 21.53 -23.32 -32.31
CA ALA A 795 21.38 -24.46 -31.39
C ALA A 795 22.22 -25.66 -31.86
N GLY A 796 22.98 -26.26 -30.97
CA GLY A 796 23.90 -27.36 -31.24
C GLY A 796 25.22 -26.96 -31.94
N LYS A 797 25.47 -25.71 -32.21
CA LYS A 797 26.68 -25.22 -32.86
C LYS A 797 27.62 -24.49 -31.93
N THR A 798 28.91 -24.57 -32.22
CA THR A 798 29.88 -23.64 -31.64
C THR A 798 29.87 -22.34 -32.45
N ILE A 799 29.71 -21.21 -31.79
CA ILE A 799 29.77 -19.89 -32.41
C ILE A 799 30.92 -19.07 -31.85
N LYS A 800 31.51 -18.24 -32.70
CA LYS A 800 32.48 -17.20 -32.32
C LYS A 800 31.77 -15.84 -32.33
N ILE A 801 31.79 -15.15 -31.20
CA ILE A 801 31.24 -13.82 -31.05
C ILE A 801 32.39 -12.86 -30.92
N GLU A 802 32.54 -11.94 -31.86
CA GLU A 802 33.58 -10.89 -31.84
C GLU A 802 32.94 -9.56 -31.43
N TYR A 803 33.64 -8.86 -30.57
CA TYR A 803 33.22 -7.57 -30.02
C TYR A 803 34.02 -6.47 -30.73
N GLY A 804 33.30 -5.56 -31.41
CA GLY A 804 33.94 -4.43 -32.06
C GLY A 804 34.56 -3.43 -31.07
N ASN A 805 35.30 -2.46 -31.60
CA ASN A 805 36.10 -1.50 -30.81
C ASN A 805 35.36 -0.56 -29.84
N ALA A 806 34.12 -0.87 -29.46
CA ALA A 806 33.36 -0.10 -28.50
C ALA A 806 33.78 -0.46 -27.08
N GLN A 807 34.06 0.56 -26.27
CA GLN A 807 34.37 0.39 -24.85
C GLN A 807 33.12 0.67 -24.00
N GLY A 808 33.06 0.11 -22.80
CA GLY A 808 32.07 0.46 -21.79
C GLY A 808 30.75 -0.28 -21.88
N PHE A 809 30.73 -1.49 -22.42
CA PHE A 809 29.57 -2.38 -22.42
C PHE A 809 29.91 -3.74 -21.79
N GLU A 810 28.89 -4.49 -21.45
CA GLU A 810 28.99 -5.88 -20.99
C GLU A 810 28.16 -6.78 -21.89
N CYS A 811 28.63 -8.01 -22.10
CA CYS A 811 27.92 -9.04 -22.86
C CYS A 811 27.57 -10.22 -21.95
N TYR A 812 26.33 -10.65 -22.04
CA TYR A 812 25.82 -11.83 -21.33
C TYR A 812 25.11 -12.77 -22.31
N LEU A 813 25.32 -14.05 -22.09
CA LEU A 813 24.47 -15.04 -22.70
C LEU A 813 23.29 -15.33 -21.78
N LEU A 814 22.08 -15.15 -22.27
CA LEU A 814 20.84 -15.51 -21.57
C LEU A 814 20.29 -16.78 -22.21
N ALA A 815 20.15 -17.83 -21.41
CA ALA A 815 19.60 -19.09 -21.83
C ALA A 815 18.38 -19.51 -20.98
N GLU A 816 17.33 -19.93 -21.66
CA GLU A 816 16.20 -20.65 -21.07
C GLU A 816 16.27 -22.10 -21.52
N GLN A 817 16.71 -23.00 -20.65
CA GLN A 817 16.94 -24.42 -20.94
C GLN A 817 15.93 -25.28 -20.22
N THR A 818 15.49 -26.35 -20.89
CA THR A 818 14.73 -27.41 -20.25
C THR A 818 15.60 -28.12 -19.22
N VAL A 819 15.09 -28.27 -18.02
CA VAL A 819 15.71 -29.07 -16.96
C VAL A 819 14.93 -30.38 -16.84
N ASN A 820 15.64 -31.48 -16.88
CA ASN A 820 15.05 -32.77 -16.49
C ASN A 820 14.96 -32.78 -14.97
N ALA A 821 13.89 -32.18 -14.43
CA ALA A 821 13.65 -32.20 -13.00
C ALA A 821 13.35 -33.64 -12.58
N PRO A 822 14.02 -34.15 -11.53
CA PRO A 822 13.62 -35.44 -10.99
C PRO A 822 12.19 -35.30 -10.47
N LEU A 823 11.31 -36.07 -11.02
CA LEU A 823 9.99 -36.34 -10.48
C LEU A 823 10.13 -36.76 -9.02
N ALA A 824 9.64 -36.01 -8.10
CA ALA A 824 9.28 -36.44 -6.78
C ALA A 824 9.56 -35.47 -5.64
N ILE A 825 9.16 -34.22 -5.79
CA ILE A 825 8.59 -33.56 -4.64
C ILE A 825 7.09 -33.63 -4.90
N GLN A 826 6.41 -34.63 -4.32
CA GLN A 826 4.98 -34.55 -4.20
C GLN A 826 4.70 -33.31 -3.37
N ALA A 827 4.51 -32.19 -4.04
CA ALA A 827 3.82 -31.07 -3.46
C ALA A 827 2.43 -31.58 -3.14
N ASN A 828 2.13 -31.78 -1.86
CA ASN A 828 0.85 -32.24 -1.41
C ASN A 828 -0.24 -31.41 -2.07
N ASN A 829 -0.94 -31.99 -3.03
CA ASN A 829 -2.13 -31.43 -3.72
C ASN A 829 -2.02 -30.00 -4.25
N LEU A 830 -0.86 -29.41 -4.31
CA LEU A 830 -0.67 -28.10 -4.91
C LEU A 830 -0.48 -28.28 -6.39
N LEU A 831 -1.41 -27.78 -7.05
CA LEU A 831 -1.66 -27.59 -8.45
C LEU A 831 -0.59 -26.70 -9.12
N TRP A 832 0.67 -27.04 -8.90
CA TRP A 832 1.74 -26.52 -9.70
C TRP A 832 2.19 -27.61 -10.68
N PRO A 833 1.41 -27.89 -11.73
CA PRO A 833 1.91 -28.72 -12.81
C PRO A 833 2.91 -27.86 -13.56
N ILE A 834 4.14 -27.80 -13.08
CA ILE A 834 5.21 -27.19 -13.84
C ILE A 834 5.41 -28.06 -15.08
N THR A 835 4.76 -27.64 -16.11
CA THR A 835 5.05 -28.17 -17.46
C THR A 835 6.23 -27.43 -18.09
N ASN A 836 6.73 -26.40 -17.44
CA ASN A 836 7.90 -25.65 -17.85
C ASN A 836 9.03 -25.89 -16.84
N ASP A 837 9.69 -27.00 -16.94
CA ASP A 837 10.97 -27.23 -16.27
C ASP A 837 12.04 -26.39 -16.96
N THR A 838 11.87 -25.09 -16.94
CA THR A 838 12.76 -24.17 -17.63
C THR A 838 13.63 -23.46 -16.63
N ARG A 839 14.91 -23.59 -16.76
CA ARG A 839 15.88 -22.85 -15.96
C ARG A 839 16.43 -21.69 -16.78
N ARG A 840 16.27 -20.48 -16.29
CA ARG A 840 16.94 -19.30 -16.84
C ARG A 840 18.34 -19.20 -16.26
N GLN A 841 19.33 -19.03 -17.12
CA GLN A 841 20.72 -18.80 -16.75
C GLN A 841 21.28 -17.61 -17.52
N THR A 842 22.15 -16.87 -16.87
CA THR A 842 22.95 -15.83 -17.51
C THR A 842 24.43 -16.11 -17.28
N ILE A 843 25.23 -15.92 -18.30
CA ILE A 843 26.68 -16.09 -18.23
C ILE A 843 27.34 -14.84 -18.82
N LYS A 844 28.20 -14.22 -18.05
CA LYS A 844 29.00 -13.10 -18.54
C LYS A 844 30.05 -13.59 -19.49
N LEU A 845 30.02 -13.10 -20.74
CA LEU A 845 30.96 -13.43 -21.78
C LEU A 845 32.06 -12.37 -21.95
N TYR A 846 31.70 -11.08 -21.78
CA TYR A 846 32.59 -9.95 -21.97
C TYR A 846 32.33 -8.83 -20.95
#